data_021f59a91b8d84660e5b2afffc0f56d8
#
_entry.id   021f59a91b8d84660e5b2afffc0f56d8
#
_cell.length_a   1.000
_cell.length_b   1.000
_cell.length_c   1.000
_cell.angle_alpha   90.00
_cell.angle_beta   90.00
_cell.angle_gamma   90.00
#
_symmetry.space_group_name_H-M   'P 1'
#
loop_
_entity.id
_entity.type
_entity.pdbx_description
1 polymer ?
#
loop_
_entity_poly.entity_id
_entity_poly.type
_entity_poly.pdbx_seq_one_letter_code
_entity_poly.pdbx_strand_id
1 'polypeptide(L)'
;MIKKHLSIALAIASATGIASAKDYPVGADHPLKTISAAAELAQPGDTVIVHEGIYREEINPPRGGTSDAERIVYTAAPGAKVVIKGSEPVMGWTHVQNDTWKVTLPNSFFGNFNPYADLIRGDWFQAKGRTHHTGAVYIDGHWLMEAPNKDLVLKPAGTTWKSKAQPGANLLNIAWLQPGGNPNGKVLATSAKRRKGTKDVAPAEVGQAVGHIKNGNWLEFEGVDCGSESYEIAFHVASEGSSKLEIRKDNIDGEVLGTGIIPATGGWDQWKTVKVGTNVLTGVNNFAVVFKNDDTTNAEEVFDYKGLYESCLWFGEVDDKNTTIYAQFKDLDPNTRDTEINVRQAVFYPRKTGRNYITVRGFTMMHAATNWAPPTAEQVGLIGTHWSKGWIIENNTISHSKCVGITLGKYGDEFNNKAATANAYNETIKRAMKNGWNKETVGSHVVRNNTVTHCEQAGIVGSLGCIFSTVEGNEFRHIHTRKVFSGAEVAAIKFHAPIDMVIKDNLVRQSGGYGLLWLDWMAQGTRVSGNLFFDNLDANVFIEVNHGPYLLDNNIFLGSNFKNWSQGGAYCYNIIPGAITVLPQGRETPYHPPHSTEVLGLSSIAGGDDRYLNNLMTQPNAFDSIKKTIKNMVVEGNQPVQSAKILEKADGIYLSFELPETQPTQPVTAERLGKTIVSKTTFANPDGTPMKIDTDYFGKSRDPANPGAGPFAGLKAGKHEIKVWPK
;
A
#
# COMPACT_ATOMS: atom_id res chain seq x y z
N MET A 1 72.84 16.84 -44.39
CA MET A 1 71.49 16.75 -45.00
C MET A 1 70.51 16.40 -43.89
N ILE A 2 69.85 17.40 -43.36
CA ILE A 2 68.91 17.25 -42.24
C ILE A 2 67.50 17.35 -42.82
N LYS A 3 66.74 16.23 -42.77
CA LYS A 3 65.32 16.21 -43.16
C LYS A 3 64.49 16.70 -41.99
N LYS A 4 63.84 17.84 -42.11
CA LYS A 4 62.78 18.34 -41.22
C LYS A 4 61.47 17.61 -41.56
N HIS A 5 60.91 16.85 -40.56
CA HIS A 5 59.54 16.36 -40.61
C HIS A 5 58.62 17.44 -40.07
N LEU A 6 57.73 17.92 -40.87
CA LEU A 6 56.66 18.87 -40.55
C LEU A 6 55.46 18.02 -40.15
N SER A 7 55.10 17.95 -38.81
CA SER A 7 53.90 17.32 -38.31
C SER A 7 52.77 18.34 -38.35
N ILE A 8 51.79 18.13 -39.21
CA ILE A 8 50.55 18.90 -39.27
C ILE A 8 49.62 18.27 -38.22
N ALA A 9 49.39 18.95 -37.08
CA ALA A 9 48.37 18.61 -36.12
C ALA A 9 47.00 19.09 -36.66
N LEU A 10 46.15 18.15 -37.03
CA LEU A 10 44.77 18.43 -37.42
C LEU A 10 43.96 18.60 -36.15
N ALA A 11 43.66 19.83 -35.76
CA ALA A 11 42.74 20.15 -34.66
C ALA A 11 41.31 19.87 -35.15
N ILE A 12 40.73 18.77 -34.74
CA ILE A 12 39.29 18.52 -34.89
C ILE A 12 38.60 19.36 -33.81
N ALA A 13 38.12 20.52 -34.18
CA ALA A 13 37.16 21.29 -33.37
C ALA A 13 35.82 20.56 -33.42
N SER A 14 35.54 19.78 -32.40
CA SER A 14 34.18 19.28 -32.14
C SER A 14 33.30 20.48 -31.76
N ALA A 15 32.59 21.03 -32.73
CA ALA A 15 31.51 21.97 -32.46
C ALA A 15 30.42 21.19 -31.74
N THR A 16 30.43 21.18 -30.40
CA THR A 16 29.26 20.85 -29.58
C THR A 16 28.26 21.98 -29.77
N GLY A 17 27.49 21.90 -30.84
CA GLY A 17 26.29 22.71 -30.96
C GLY A 17 25.39 22.38 -29.80
N ILE A 18 25.17 23.32 -28.89
CA ILE A 18 24.10 23.24 -27.90
C ILE A 18 22.82 23.15 -28.73
N ALA A 19 22.24 21.94 -28.84
CA ALA A 19 20.96 21.76 -29.50
C ALA A 19 19.93 22.55 -28.65
N SER A 20 19.32 23.59 -29.29
CA SER A 20 18.24 24.33 -28.60
C SER A 20 17.12 23.38 -28.28
N ALA A 21 16.62 23.44 -27.06
CA ALA A 21 15.42 22.71 -26.63
C ALA A 21 14.27 22.93 -27.62
N LYS A 22 13.57 21.84 -27.99
CA LYS A 22 12.47 21.86 -28.94
C LYS A 22 11.16 21.52 -28.28
N ASP A 23 10.09 22.13 -28.76
CA ASP A 23 8.72 21.81 -28.42
C ASP A 23 8.10 20.93 -29.50
N TYR A 24 7.46 19.84 -29.09
CA TYR A 24 6.70 18.93 -29.96
C TYR A 24 5.23 19.02 -29.63
N PRO A 25 4.46 19.86 -30.34
CA PRO A 25 3.01 19.93 -30.13
C PRO A 25 2.32 18.68 -30.66
N VAL A 26 1.47 18.09 -29.81
CA VAL A 26 0.67 16.88 -30.09
C VAL A 26 -0.80 17.21 -30.03
N GLY A 27 -1.59 16.79 -31.02
CA GLY A 27 -3.04 17.00 -31.03
C GLY A 27 -3.70 16.78 -32.37
N ALA A 28 -5.02 16.87 -32.41
CA ALA A 28 -5.79 16.65 -33.64
C ALA A 28 -5.39 17.61 -34.78
N ASP A 29 -5.06 18.84 -34.46
CA ASP A 29 -4.69 19.89 -35.44
C ASP A 29 -3.18 20.06 -35.60
N HIS A 30 -2.37 19.21 -34.94
CA HIS A 30 -0.90 19.25 -35.01
C HIS A 30 -0.33 18.14 -35.90
N PRO A 31 0.92 18.27 -36.39
CA PRO A 31 1.57 17.21 -37.19
C PRO A 31 1.66 15.87 -36.46
N LEU A 32 1.94 15.91 -35.15
CA LEU A 32 2.00 14.74 -34.30
C LEU A 32 0.61 14.48 -33.68
N LYS A 33 0.09 13.27 -33.90
CA LYS A 33 -1.25 12.87 -33.46
C LYS A 33 -1.24 12.06 -32.16
N THR A 34 -0.09 11.50 -31.79
CA THR A 34 0.09 10.66 -30.60
C THR A 34 1.27 11.15 -29.77
N ILE A 35 1.18 10.96 -28.46
CA ILE A 35 2.26 11.29 -27.51
C ILE A 35 3.47 10.38 -27.78
N SER A 36 3.21 9.11 -28.11
CA SER A 36 4.25 8.14 -28.43
C SER A 36 5.08 8.57 -29.66
N ALA A 37 4.44 9.13 -30.72
CA ALA A 37 5.17 9.65 -31.87
C ALA A 37 6.08 10.84 -31.51
N ALA A 38 5.64 11.71 -30.61
CA ALA A 38 6.47 12.79 -30.10
C ALA A 38 7.61 12.27 -29.21
N ALA A 39 7.36 11.25 -28.38
CA ALA A 39 8.37 10.62 -27.53
C ALA A 39 9.52 10.01 -28.32
N GLU A 40 9.25 9.46 -29.50
CA GLU A 40 10.29 8.94 -30.40
C GLU A 40 11.24 10.04 -30.92
N LEU A 41 10.76 11.28 -31.02
CA LEU A 41 11.55 12.43 -31.50
C LEU A 41 12.28 13.16 -30.38
N ALA A 42 11.65 13.29 -29.22
CA ALA A 42 12.14 14.11 -28.11
C ALA A 42 13.54 13.69 -27.62
N GLN A 43 14.41 14.66 -27.46
CA GLN A 43 15.79 14.53 -26.95
C GLN A 43 15.89 15.17 -25.55
N PRO A 44 16.99 14.93 -24.80
CA PRO A 44 17.23 15.65 -23.55
C PRO A 44 17.07 17.16 -23.70
N GLY A 45 16.29 17.78 -22.81
CA GLY A 45 15.94 19.19 -22.85
C GLY A 45 14.62 19.53 -23.58
N ASP A 46 14.07 18.59 -24.36
CA ASP A 46 12.87 18.83 -25.18
C ASP A 46 11.56 18.70 -24.38
N THR A 47 10.51 19.35 -24.91
CA THR A 47 9.16 19.32 -24.33
C THR A 47 8.14 18.76 -25.33
N VAL A 48 7.37 17.76 -24.90
CA VAL A 48 6.18 17.26 -25.58
C VAL A 48 4.96 17.99 -25.02
N ILE A 49 4.35 18.87 -25.80
CA ILE A 49 3.20 19.70 -25.42
C ILE A 49 1.93 19.06 -25.98
N VAL A 50 1.11 18.50 -25.11
CA VAL A 50 -0.09 17.75 -25.51
C VAL A 50 -1.33 18.65 -25.43
N HIS A 51 -2.00 18.85 -26.53
CA HIS A 51 -3.23 19.63 -26.62
C HIS A 51 -4.46 18.82 -26.25
N GLU A 52 -5.58 19.50 -26.05
CA GLU A 52 -6.84 18.90 -25.60
C GLU A 52 -7.23 17.67 -26.43
N GLY A 53 -7.64 16.59 -25.75
CA GLY A 53 -8.07 15.37 -26.42
C GLY A 53 -8.01 14.13 -25.52
N ILE A 54 -8.54 13.04 -26.07
CA ILE A 54 -8.44 11.69 -25.50
C ILE A 54 -7.43 10.90 -26.30
N TYR A 55 -6.35 10.46 -25.63
CA TYR A 55 -5.27 9.70 -26.19
C TYR A 55 -5.33 8.26 -25.69
N ARG A 56 -5.47 7.28 -26.60
CA ARG A 56 -5.60 5.87 -26.26
C ARG A 56 -4.31 5.15 -26.61
N GLU A 57 -3.34 5.26 -25.72
CA GLU A 57 -1.99 4.73 -25.95
C GLU A 57 -1.29 4.39 -24.64
N GLU A 58 -0.27 3.56 -24.71
CA GLU A 58 0.72 3.36 -23.67
C GLU A 58 1.99 4.09 -24.07
N ILE A 59 2.36 5.12 -23.33
CA ILE A 59 3.56 5.90 -23.60
C ILE A 59 4.75 5.15 -22.97
N ASN A 60 5.65 4.70 -23.85
CA ASN A 60 6.92 4.05 -23.51
C ASN A 60 8.09 4.95 -23.93
N PRO A 61 8.58 5.86 -23.08
CA PRO A 61 9.67 6.76 -23.44
C PRO A 61 10.91 5.99 -23.86
N PRO A 62 11.40 6.17 -25.10
CA PRO A 62 12.58 5.44 -25.59
C PRO A 62 13.89 5.95 -24.95
N ARG A 63 13.86 7.16 -24.39
CA ARG A 63 14.99 7.80 -23.70
C ARG A 63 14.52 8.72 -22.59
N GLY A 64 15.43 9.13 -21.72
CA GLY A 64 15.23 10.15 -20.69
C GLY A 64 16.08 11.38 -20.93
N GLY A 65 16.01 12.35 -20.02
CA GLY A 65 16.94 13.46 -19.92
C GLY A 65 18.31 13.03 -19.37
N THR A 66 19.26 13.94 -19.34
CA THR A 66 20.63 13.73 -18.86
C THR A 66 20.89 14.37 -17.49
N SER A 67 20.10 15.38 -17.12
CA SER A 67 20.21 16.10 -15.88
C SER A 67 18.88 16.80 -15.53
N ASP A 68 18.84 17.46 -14.40
CA ASP A 68 17.71 18.31 -14.01
C ASP A 68 17.49 19.49 -14.98
N ALA A 69 18.54 19.98 -15.59
CA ALA A 69 18.47 21.06 -16.59
C ALA A 69 18.06 20.57 -17.98
N GLU A 70 18.27 19.29 -18.27
CA GLU A 70 18.02 18.68 -19.58
C GLU A 70 17.01 17.53 -19.47
N ARG A 71 15.90 17.79 -18.79
CA ARG A 71 14.77 16.85 -18.68
C ARG A 71 14.04 16.70 -20.01
N ILE A 72 13.44 15.54 -20.24
CA ILE A 72 12.38 15.43 -21.25
C ILE A 72 11.06 15.69 -20.51
N VAL A 73 10.32 16.68 -20.97
CA VAL A 73 9.07 17.11 -20.34
C VAL A 73 7.87 16.68 -21.17
N TYR A 74 6.95 15.94 -20.58
CA TYR A 74 5.63 15.65 -21.13
C TYR A 74 4.63 16.48 -20.36
N THR A 75 3.93 17.41 -21.02
CA THR A 75 3.02 18.35 -20.36
C THR A 75 1.75 18.56 -21.16
N ALA A 76 0.61 18.71 -20.46
CA ALA A 76 -0.57 19.27 -21.09
C ALA A 76 -0.30 20.74 -21.48
N ALA A 77 -0.85 21.18 -22.61
CA ALA A 77 -0.85 22.59 -22.98
C ALA A 77 -1.63 23.42 -21.92
N PRO A 78 -1.28 24.68 -21.70
CA PRO A 78 -1.95 25.51 -20.71
C PRO A 78 -3.47 25.53 -20.89
N GLY A 79 -4.22 25.11 -19.85
CA GLY A 79 -5.68 25.06 -19.88
C GLY A 79 -6.30 23.88 -20.65
N ALA A 80 -5.50 23.05 -21.30
CA ALA A 80 -5.98 21.90 -22.07
C ALA A 80 -6.39 20.72 -21.18
N LYS A 81 -7.51 20.11 -21.50
CA LYS A 81 -8.00 18.89 -20.86
C LYS A 81 -7.50 17.67 -21.61
N VAL A 82 -6.39 17.12 -21.15
CA VAL A 82 -5.73 15.97 -21.77
C VAL A 82 -6.03 14.71 -20.97
N VAL A 83 -6.67 13.72 -21.63
CA VAL A 83 -6.99 12.43 -21.02
C VAL A 83 -6.24 11.31 -21.75
N ILE A 84 -5.48 10.53 -21.03
CA ILE A 84 -4.75 9.37 -21.57
C ILE A 84 -5.35 8.11 -20.97
N LYS A 85 -5.84 7.20 -21.83
CA LYS A 85 -6.59 6.01 -21.40
C LYS A 85 -5.91 4.71 -21.83
N GLY A 86 -5.85 3.77 -20.89
CA GLY A 86 -5.48 2.37 -21.17
C GLY A 86 -6.62 1.53 -21.75
N SER A 87 -7.80 2.11 -21.97
CA SER A 87 -9.02 1.48 -22.47
C SER A 87 -9.30 1.82 -23.92
N GLU A 88 -10.16 1.00 -24.55
CA GLU A 88 -10.80 1.27 -25.85
C GLU A 88 -12.31 1.28 -25.71
N PRO A 89 -13.05 2.12 -26.49
CA PRO A 89 -14.50 2.05 -26.58
C PRO A 89 -14.91 0.76 -27.28
N VAL A 90 -15.98 0.16 -26.79
CA VAL A 90 -16.51 -1.09 -27.37
C VAL A 90 -18.00 -0.95 -27.64
N MET A 91 -18.37 -1.20 -28.88
CA MET A 91 -19.74 -1.24 -29.37
C MET A 91 -20.12 -2.66 -29.80
N GLY A 92 -21.38 -2.88 -30.12
CA GLY A 92 -21.88 -4.18 -30.58
C GLY A 92 -22.27 -5.11 -29.43
N TRP A 93 -22.54 -4.55 -28.28
CA TRP A 93 -23.13 -5.29 -27.17
C TRP A 93 -24.51 -5.85 -27.54
N THR A 94 -24.73 -7.12 -27.25
CA THR A 94 -26.01 -7.80 -27.48
C THR A 94 -26.61 -8.21 -26.15
N HIS A 95 -27.89 -7.92 -25.97
CA HIS A 95 -28.66 -8.27 -24.78
C HIS A 95 -28.74 -9.81 -24.63
N VAL A 96 -28.52 -10.33 -23.42
CA VAL A 96 -28.56 -11.76 -23.08
C VAL A 96 -29.82 -12.07 -22.26
N GLN A 97 -29.89 -11.55 -21.05
CA GLN A 97 -31.03 -11.69 -20.13
C GLN A 97 -30.89 -10.71 -18.97
N ASN A 98 -31.99 -10.33 -18.34
CA ASN A 98 -32.02 -9.35 -17.27
C ASN A 98 -31.24 -8.07 -17.67
N ASP A 99 -30.32 -7.60 -16.84
CA ASP A 99 -29.45 -6.46 -17.13
C ASP A 99 -28.16 -6.86 -17.88
N THR A 100 -28.03 -8.14 -18.23
CA THR A 100 -26.80 -8.69 -18.80
C THR A 100 -26.74 -8.55 -20.31
N TRP A 101 -25.63 -7.98 -20.74
CA TRP A 101 -25.23 -7.85 -22.13
C TRP A 101 -23.92 -8.61 -22.37
N LYS A 102 -23.60 -8.94 -23.61
CA LYS A 102 -22.32 -9.51 -23.99
C LYS A 102 -21.76 -8.86 -25.25
N VAL A 103 -20.44 -8.85 -25.34
CA VAL A 103 -19.70 -8.55 -26.55
C VAL A 103 -18.64 -9.62 -26.77
N THR A 104 -18.40 -9.99 -28.02
CA THR A 104 -17.35 -10.96 -28.39
C THR A 104 -16.37 -10.27 -29.33
N LEU A 105 -15.09 -10.25 -28.94
CA LEU A 105 -14.01 -9.60 -29.66
C LEU A 105 -12.98 -10.66 -30.06
N PRO A 106 -12.38 -10.59 -31.26
CA PRO A 106 -11.27 -11.49 -31.62
C PRO A 106 -10.07 -11.21 -30.70
N ASN A 107 -9.31 -12.22 -30.32
CA ASN A 107 -8.14 -12.05 -29.46
C ASN A 107 -7.09 -11.11 -30.08
N SER A 108 -7.05 -10.96 -31.40
CA SER A 108 -6.19 -10.00 -32.10
C SER A 108 -6.52 -8.55 -31.78
N PHE A 109 -7.72 -8.23 -31.27
CA PHE A 109 -8.08 -6.90 -30.77
C PHE A 109 -7.17 -6.42 -29.64
N PHE A 110 -6.66 -7.34 -28.84
CA PHE A 110 -5.80 -7.06 -27.69
C PHE A 110 -4.30 -7.04 -28.03
N GLY A 111 -3.93 -7.36 -29.25
CA GLY A 111 -2.52 -7.46 -29.64
C GLY A 111 -1.78 -8.55 -28.87
N ASN A 112 -0.68 -8.17 -28.22
CA ASN A 112 0.17 -9.10 -27.45
C ASN A 112 -0.21 -9.21 -25.95
N PHE A 113 -1.20 -8.46 -25.51
CA PHE A 113 -1.61 -8.44 -24.10
C PHE A 113 -3.14 -8.42 -23.98
N ASN A 114 -3.69 -9.52 -23.53
CA ASN A 114 -5.13 -9.66 -23.27
C ASN A 114 -5.40 -9.60 -21.76
N PRO A 115 -5.91 -8.50 -21.21
CA PRO A 115 -6.21 -8.38 -19.78
C PRO A 115 -7.23 -9.37 -19.24
N TYR A 116 -8.08 -9.92 -20.10
CA TYR A 116 -9.11 -10.90 -19.73
C TYR A 116 -8.59 -12.33 -19.63
N ALA A 117 -7.37 -12.59 -20.13
CA ALA A 117 -6.61 -13.82 -19.93
C ALA A 117 -5.48 -13.64 -18.89
N ASP A 118 -5.03 -12.41 -18.66
CA ASP A 118 -3.95 -12.11 -17.70
C ASP A 118 -4.47 -12.12 -16.27
N LEU A 119 -3.83 -12.96 -15.42
CA LEU A 119 -4.23 -13.16 -14.03
C LEU A 119 -3.49 -12.23 -13.07
N ILE A 120 -4.23 -11.64 -12.13
CA ILE A 120 -3.60 -10.94 -11.01
C ILE A 120 -2.97 -11.97 -10.10
N ARG A 121 -1.65 -11.89 -9.92
CA ARG A 121 -0.83 -12.82 -9.11
C ARG A 121 0.50 -12.18 -8.74
N GLY A 122 1.10 -12.68 -7.68
CA GLY A 122 2.42 -12.27 -7.24
C GLY A 122 2.68 -12.66 -5.78
N ASP A 123 3.88 -12.39 -5.31
CA ASP A 123 4.26 -12.67 -3.94
C ASP A 123 3.34 -11.88 -2.97
N TRP A 124 2.91 -12.52 -1.90
CA TRP A 124 1.96 -12.02 -0.89
C TRP A 124 0.56 -11.65 -1.41
N PHE A 125 0.22 -11.93 -2.66
CA PHE A 125 -1.14 -11.76 -3.17
C PHE A 125 -2.11 -12.78 -2.56
N GLN A 126 -3.30 -12.33 -2.19
CA GLN A 126 -4.37 -13.15 -1.64
C GLN A 126 -5.63 -13.01 -2.50
N ALA A 127 -5.92 -14.06 -3.23
CA ALA A 127 -7.02 -14.09 -4.20
C ALA A 127 -8.42 -14.25 -3.57
N LYS A 128 -8.52 -14.46 -2.26
CA LYS A 128 -9.79 -14.68 -1.55
C LYS A 128 -10.66 -15.79 -2.17
N GLY A 129 -10.01 -16.88 -2.56
CA GLY A 129 -10.71 -18.09 -3.06
C GLY A 129 -11.29 -17.98 -4.47
N ARG A 130 -10.93 -16.97 -5.26
CA ARG A 130 -11.38 -16.80 -6.65
C ARG A 130 -10.25 -16.35 -7.58
N THR A 131 -10.49 -16.45 -8.88
CA THR A 131 -9.59 -15.91 -9.89
C THR A 131 -9.89 -14.42 -10.11
N HIS A 132 -8.84 -13.64 -10.34
CA HIS A 132 -8.91 -12.24 -10.70
C HIS A 132 -8.10 -11.97 -11.95
N HIS A 133 -8.69 -11.22 -12.89
CA HIS A 133 -8.02 -10.80 -14.11
C HIS A 133 -7.64 -9.31 -14.05
N THR A 134 -6.66 -8.93 -14.83
CA THR A 134 -6.29 -7.51 -14.97
C THR A 134 -7.30 -6.74 -15.82
N GLY A 135 -8.24 -7.44 -16.44
CA GLY A 135 -9.36 -6.88 -17.18
C GLY A 135 -10.31 -6.03 -16.34
N ALA A 136 -10.99 -5.09 -16.98
CA ALA A 136 -12.06 -4.28 -16.40
C ALA A 136 -13.01 -3.74 -17.47
N VAL A 137 -14.27 -3.55 -17.10
CA VAL A 137 -15.32 -2.94 -17.93
C VAL A 137 -15.71 -1.61 -17.29
N TYR A 138 -15.88 -0.58 -18.11
CA TYR A 138 -16.24 0.77 -17.68
C TYR A 138 -17.48 1.23 -18.42
N ILE A 139 -18.31 2.02 -17.75
CA ILE A 139 -19.42 2.74 -18.35
C ILE A 139 -19.47 4.17 -17.78
N ASP A 140 -19.49 5.18 -18.66
CA ASP A 140 -19.49 6.60 -18.28
C ASP A 140 -18.36 6.96 -17.26
N GLY A 141 -17.21 6.30 -17.37
CA GLY A 141 -16.07 6.49 -16.48
C GLY A 141 -16.11 5.70 -15.16
N HIS A 142 -17.20 4.98 -14.88
CA HIS A 142 -17.32 4.09 -13.71
C HIS A 142 -16.95 2.65 -14.08
N TRP A 143 -16.22 1.95 -13.21
CA TRP A 143 -15.86 0.57 -13.47
C TRP A 143 -16.79 -0.42 -12.79
N LEU A 144 -17.09 -1.51 -13.50
CA LEU A 144 -17.87 -2.63 -13.00
C LEU A 144 -16.98 -3.55 -12.16
N MET A 145 -17.60 -4.35 -11.30
CA MET A 145 -16.91 -5.34 -10.47
C MET A 145 -16.78 -6.68 -11.20
N GLU A 146 -15.61 -7.30 -11.18
CA GLU A 146 -15.41 -8.63 -11.73
C GLU A 146 -16.17 -9.67 -10.91
N ALA A 147 -17.02 -10.47 -11.54
CA ALA A 147 -17.71 -11.59 -10.91
C ALA A 147 -16.79 -12.82 -10.82
N PRO A 148 -16.94 -13.68 -9.79
CA PRO A 148 -16.19 -14.93 -9.70
C PRO A 148 -16.61 -15.97 -10.76
N ASN A 149 -17.81 -15.85 -11.34
CA ASN A 149 -18.33 -16.71 -12.39
C ASN A 149 -19.42 -16.03 -13.21
N LYS A 150 -19.71 -16.56 -14.37
CA LYS A 150 -20.70 -16.05 -15.30
C LYS A 150 -22.13 -16.09 -14.75
N ASP A 151 -22.50 -17.09 -13.96
CA ASP A 151 -23.86 -17.29 -13.47
C ASP A 151 -24.34 -16.12 -12.60
N LEU A 152 -23.41 -15.43 -11.92
CA LEU A 152 -23.72 -14.22 -11.16
C LEU A 152 -24.03 -13.03 -12.06
N VAL A 153 -23.32 -12.89 -13.16
CA VAL A 153 -23.56 -11.81 -14.12
C VAL A 153 -24.90 -11.97 -14.81
N LEU A 154 -25.36 -13.22 -15.00
CA LEU A 154 -26.66 -13.52 -15.63
C LEU A 154 -27.87 -13.20 -14.73
N LYS A 155 -27.66 -12.89 -13.45
CA LYS A 155 -28.72 -12.45 -12.53
C LYS A 155 -29.00 -10.96 -12.71
N PRO A 156 -30.15 -10.46 -12.21
CA PRO A 156 -30.41 -9.02 -12.21
C PRO A 156 -29.29 -8.26 -11.48
N ALA A 157 -28.95 -7.06 -11.97
CA ALA A 157 -27.94 -6.21 -11.34
C ALA A 157 -28.31 -5.89 -9.89
N GLY A 158 -27.30 -5.78 -9.02
CA GLY A 158 -27.48 -5.60 -7.57
C GLY A 158 -27.86 -6.89 -6.82
N THR A 159 -27.88 -8.04 -7.48
CA THR A 159 -27.98 -9.33 -6.80
C THR A 159 -26.64 -9.62 -6.15
N THR A 160 -26.54 -9.37 -4.84
CA THR A 160 -25.32 -9.59 -4.09
C THR A 160 -24.95 -11.06 -4.07
N TRP A 161 -23.71 -11.37 -4.39
CA TRP A 161 -23.14 -12.68 -4.11
C TRP A 161 -22.91 -12.78 -2.60
N LYS A 162 -23.74 -13.59 -1.94
CA LYS A 162 -23.44 -14.06 -0.60
C LYS A 162 -22.77 -15.41 -0.75
N SER A 163 -21.56 -15.54 -0.24
CA SER A 163 -20.98 -16.85 -0.01
C SER A 163 -21.99 -17.74 0.68
N LYS A 164 -22.12 -18.98 0.17
CA LYS A 164 -22.94 -20.00 0.81
C LYS A 164 -22.22 -20.62 2.02
N ALA A 165 -21.74 -19.83 2.94
CA ALA A 165 -21.61 -20.32 4.30
C ALA A 165 -23.05 -20.47 4.82
N GLN A 166 -23.62 -21.63 4.64
CA GLN A 166 -24.99 -21.90 5.13
C GLN A 166 -25.00 -21.65 6.63
N PRO A 167 -25.98 -20.90 7.18
CA PRO A 167 -26.15 -20.83 8.61
C PRO A 167 -26.18 -22.25 9.17
N GLY A 168 -25.22 -22.60 10.04
CA GLY A 168 -25.11 -23.94 10.60
C GLY A 168 -24.17 -24.90 9.86
N ALA A 169 -23.44 -24.48 8.82
CA ALA A 169 -22.37 -25.30 8.25
C ALA A 169 -21.24 -25.55 9.27
N ASN A 170 -20.61 -26.73 9.18
CA ASN A 170 -19.38 -27.00 9.92
C ASN A 170 -18.25 -26.13 9.34
N LEU A 171 -17.45 -25.53 10.23
CA LEU A 171 -16.35 -24.65 9.84
C LEU A 171 -15.04 -25.41 9.68
N LEU A 172 -14.68 -26.22 10.69
CA LEU A 172 -13.42 -26.95 10.74
C LEU A 172 -13.49 -28.08 11.76
N ASN A 173 -12.53 -29.00 11.66
CA ASN A 173 -12.13 -29.92 12.72
C ASN A 173 -10.79 -29.45 13.30
N ILE A 174 -10.58 -29.63 14.60
CA ILE A 174 -9.34 -29.26 15.29
C ILE A 174 -8.82 -30.43 16.12
N ALA A 175 -7.56 -30.84 15.89
CA ALA A 175 -6.93 -31.92 16.62
C ALA A 175 -6.19 -31.44 17.86
N TRP A 176 -5.41 -30.39 17.73
CA TRP A 176 -4.62 -29.84 18.83
C TRP A 176 -4.28 -28.37 18.57
N LEU A 177 -3.86 -27.70 19.64
CA LEU A 177 -3.25 -26.38 19.62
C LEU A 177 -1.91 -26.42 20.36
N GLN A 178 -1.00 -25.50 20.02
CA GLN A 178 0.31 -25.41 20.64
C GLN A 178 0.81 -23.95 20.59
N PRO A 179 1.12 -23.34 21.75
CA PRO A 179 1.79 -22.03 21.78
C PRO A 179 3.14 -22.08 21.06
N GLY A 180 3.43 -21.05 20.26
CA GLY A 180 4.67 -20.96 19.51
C GLY A 180 5.88 -20.90 20.44
N GLY A 181 6.97 -21.60 20.06
CA GLY A 181 8.19 -21.65 20.83
C GLY A 181 8.21 -22.63 22.02
N ASN A 182 7.06 -23.22 22.40
CA ASN A 182 7.00 -24.22 23.48
C ASN A 182 6.51 -25.58 22.96
N PRO A 183 7.41 -26.53 22.64
CA PRO A 183 7.01 -27.87 22.19
C PRO A 183 6.27 -28.68 23.26
N ASN A 184 6.44 -28.34 24.55
CA ASN A 184 5.77 -28.99 25.67
C ASN A 184 4.36 -28.44 25.95
N GLY A 185 4.02 -27.28 25.37
CA GLY A 185 2.71 -26.63 25.50
C GLY A 185 1.61 -27.18 24.58
N LYS A 186 1.84 -28.30 23.91
CA LYS A 186 0.85 -28.93 23.01
C LYS A 186 -0.33 -29.48 23.80
N VAL A 187 -1.55 -29.06 23.43
CA VAL A 187 -2.80 -29.46 24.06
C VAL A 187 -3.77 -30.03 23.04
N LEU A 188 -4.37 -31.19 23.32
CA LEU A 188 -5.39 -31.77 22.46
C LEU A 188 -6.67 -30.94 22.52
N ALA A 189 -7.32 -30.74 21.40
CA ALA A 189 -8.59 -29.99 21.36
C ALA A 189 -9.70 -30.69 22.17
N THR A 190 -9.65 -32.00 22.25
CA THR A 190 -10.58 -32.83 23.07
C THR A 190 -10.41 -32.62 24.57
N SER A 191 -9.30 -32.09 25.06
CA SER A 191 -9.04 -31.79 26.46
C SER A 191 -9.60 -30.42 26.90
N ALA A 192 -10.31 -29.70 26.03
CA ALA A 192 -10.99 -28.47 26.44
C ALA A 192 -11.91 -28.71 27.63
N LYS A 193 -11.71 -27.93 28.69
CA LYS A 193 -12.43 -28.08 29.95
C LYS A 193 -13.92 -27.76 29.86
N ARG A 194 -14.22 -26.72 29.05
CA ARG A 194 -15.58 -26.35 28.70
C ARG A 194 -15.69 -26.11 27.19
N ARG A 195 -16.85 -26.43 26.64
CA ARG A 195 -17.08 -26.24 25.19
C ARG A 195 -18.57 -26.13 24.87
N LYS A 196 -18.89 -25.49 23.75
CA LYS A 196 -20.26 -25.31 23.27
C LYS A 196 -20.40 -25.74 21.83
N GLY A 197 -21.38 -26.58 21.55
CA GLY A 197 -21.85 -26.90 20.20
C GLY A 197 -20.92 -27.80 19.36
N THR A 198 -19.93 -28.43 20.00
CA THR A 198 -18.91 -29.26 19.33
C THR A 198 -19.05 -30.73 19.71
N LYS A 199 -18.47 -31.64 18.92
CA LYS A 199 -18.44 -33.10 19.21
C LYS A 199 -17.03 -33.65 18.97
N ASP A 200 -16.67 -34.69 19.71
CA ASP A 200 -15.44 -35.43 19.44
C ASP A 200 -15.62 -36.29 18.18
N VAL A 201 -14.58 -36.30 17.38
CA VAL A 201 -14.44 -37.09 16.14
C VAL A 201 -13.13 -37.85 16.20
N ALA A 202 -13.03 -38.96 15.49
CA ALA A 202 -11.84 -39.81 15.48
C ALA A 202 -11.31 -39.99 14.03
N PRO A 203 -10.73 -38.95 13.43
CA PRO A 203 -10.12 -39.08 12.09
C PRO A 203 -8.92 -40.01 12.09
N ALA A 204 -8.75 -40.78 11.02
CA ALA A 204 -7.70 -41.80 10.94
C ALA A 204 -6.28 -41.24 11.07
N GLU A 205 -6.04 -40.06 10.54
CA GLU A 205 -4.71 -39.41 10.53
C GLU A 205 -4.28 -38.91 11.91
N VAL A 206 -5.19 -38.30 12.69
CA VAL A 206 -4.88 -37.63 13.96
C VAL A 206 -5.41 -38.36 15.20
N GLY A 207 -6.21 -39.37 15.01
CA GLY A 207 -6.79 -40.19 16.08
C GLY A 207 -7.89 -39.54 16.88
N GLN A 208 -7.69 -38.29 17.32
CA GLN A 208 -8.67 -37.55 18.10
C GLN A 208 -8.74 -36.09 17.62
N ALA A 209 -9.96 -35.60 17.48
CA ALA A 209 -10.20 -34.19 17.15
C ALA A 209 -11.58 -33.74 17.68
N VAL A 210 -11.79 -32.44 17.74
CA VAL A 210 -13.09 -31.81 17.95
C VAL A 210 -13.64 -31.39 16.59
N GLY A 211 -14.83 -31.82 16.27
CA GLY A 211 -15.52 -31.49 15.03
C GLY A 211 -16.90 -30.92 15.27
N HIS A 212 -17.71 -30.82 14.20
CA HIS A 212 -19.03 -30.19 14.21
C HIS A 212 -19.01 -28.72 14.69
N ILE A 213 -17.84 -28.06 14.55
CA ILE A 213 -17.65 -26.68 14.96
C ILE A 213 -18.41 -25.75 14.01
N LYS A 214 -19.28 -24.92 14.57
CA LYS A 214 -20.13 -23.95 13.87
C LYS A 214 -19.85 -22.53 14.31
N ASN A 215 -20.41 -21.55 13.62
CA ASN A 215 -20.32 -20.15 14.00
C ASN A 215 -20.84 -19.94 15.44
N GLY A 216 -20.04 -19.27 16.27
CA GLY A 216 -20.35 -19.00 17.68
C GLY A 216 -20.08 -20.17 18.61
N ASN A 217 -19.55 -21.31 18.15
CA ASN A 217 -19.04 -22.36 19.02
C ASN A 217 -17.69 -21.95 19.62
N TRP A 218 -17.31 -22.60 20.73
CA TRP A 218 -16.07 -22.27 21.42
C TRP A 218 -15.52 -23.47 22.23
N LEU A 219 -14.22 -23.40 22.49
CA LEU A 219 -13.46 -24.31 23.36
C LEU A 219 -12.71 -23.48 24.38
N GLU A 220 -12.78 -23.85 25.69
CA GLU A 220 -11.99 -23.22 26.74
C GLU A 220 -10.94 -24.19 27.29
N PHE A 221 -9.73 -23.68 27.40
CA PHE A 221 -8.54 -24.39 27.85
C PHE A 221 -8.01 -23.74 29.13
N GLU A 222 -7.64 -24.56 30.10
CA GLU A 222 -7.00 -24.12 31.34
C GLU A 222 -5.60 -24.71 31.43
N GLY A 223 -4.67 -23.96 32.03
CA GLY A 223 -3.35 -24.44 32.34
C GLY A 223 -2.45 -24.68 31.13
N VAL A 224 -2.65 -23.97 30.05
CA VAL A 224 -1.80 -24.10 28.84
C VAL A 224 -0.47 -23.41 29.06
N ASP A 225 0.61 -24.16 28.99
CA ASP A 225 1.96 -23.64 29.15
C ASP A 225 2.44 -22.95 27.84
N CYS A 226 2.57 -21.63 27.89
CA CYS A 226 3.05 -20.80 26.79
C CYS A 226 4.59 -20.58 26.82
N GLY A 227 5.28 -21.19 27.78
CA GLY A 227 6.74 -21.04 27.92
C GLY A 227 7.18 -19.65 28.42
N SER A 228 8.40 -19.27 28.12
CA SER A 228 8.94 -17.96 28.50
C SER A 228 8.26 -16.82 27.73
N GLU A 229 8.00 -17.03 26.44
CA GLU A 229 7.31 -16.09 25.56
C GLU A 229 6.69 -16.83 24.37
N SER A 230 5.45 -16.54 24.04
CA SER A 230 4.77 -17.01 22.83
C SER A 230 4.00 -15.85 22.19
N TYR A 231 4.13 -15.69 20.89
CA TYR A 231 3.47 -14.65 20.07
C TYR A 231 2.43 -15.23 19.11
N GLU A 232 2.28 -16.54 19.13
CA GLU A 232 1.36 -17.25 18.24
C GLU A 232 0.88 -18.55 18.89
N ILE A 233 -0.28 -19.00 18.46
CA ILE A 233 -0.75 -20.36 18.76
C ILE A 233 -0.94 -21.08 17.44
N ALA A 234 -0.29 -22.24 17.30
CA ALA A 234 -0.47 -23.16 16.17
C ALA A 234 -1.70 -24.03 16.42
N PHE A 235 -2.54 -24.19 15.43
CA PHE A 235 -3.73 -25.05 15.41
C PHE A 235 -3.57 -26.09 14.31
N HIS A 236 -3.79 -27.36 14.62
CA HIS A 236 -3.82 -28.42 13.62
C HIS A 236 -5.25 -28.74 13.25
N VAL A 237 -5.63 -28.41 12.02
CA VAL A 237 -7.00 -28.30 11.56
C VAL A 237 -7.24 -29.00 10.23
N ALA A 238 -8.47 -29.41 9.97
CA ALA A 238 -8.96 -29.84 8.67
C ALA A 238 -10.27 -29.11 8.34
N SER A 239 -10.41 -28.59 7.12
CA SER A 239 -11.54 -27.74 6.73
C SER A 239 -11.76 -27.74 5.23
N GLU A 240 -13.02 -27.75 4.79
CA GLU A 240 -13.39 -27.53 3.38
C GLU A 240 -13.46 -26.03 3.03
N GLY A 241 -13.75 -25.20 4.01
CA GLY A 241 -13.92 -23.76 3.84
C GLY A 241 -13.01 -22.96 4.75
N SER A 242 -12.92 -21.69 4.51
CA SER A 242 -12.22 -20.76 5.37
C SER A 242 -13.10 -20.36 6.56
N SER A 243 -12.47 -20.16 7.71
CA SER A 243 -13.15 -19.70 8.93
C SER A 243 -12.27 -18.75 9.73
N LYS A 244 -12.85 -18.06 10.69
CA LYS A 244 -12.14 -17.16 11.60
C LYS A 244 -12.18 -17.73 13.01
N LEU A 245 -11.11 -17.54 13.79
CA LEU A 245 -11.13 -17.77 15.21
C LEU A 245 -10.61 -16.57 15.99
N GLU A 246 -11.12 -16.41 17.20
CA GLU A 246 -10.61 -15.47 18.18
C GLU A 246 -10.07 -16.26 19.39
N ILE A 247 -8.89 -15.86 19.86
CA ILE A 247 -8.30 -16.35 21.09
C ILE A 247 -8.58 -15.30 22.16
N ARG A 248 -9.27 -15.67 23.23
CA ARG A 248 -9.68 -14.76 24.30
C ARG A 248 -9.05 -15.18 25.62
N LYS A 249 -8.71 -14.20 26.43
CA LYS A 249 -8.11 -14.40 27.73
C LYS A 249 -9.13 -15.01 28.72
N ASP A 250 -8.69 -16.01 29.45
CA ASP A 250 -9.40 -16.72 30.52
C ASP A 250 -10.71 -17.41 30.08
N ASN A 251 -11.63 -16.74 29.40
CA ASN A 251 -12.95 -17.26 29.02
C ASN A 251 -13.51 -16.55 27.76
N ILE A 252 -14.72 -16.95 27.34
CA ILE A 252 -15.37 -16.43 26.11
C ILE A 252 -15.68 -14.93 26.13
N ASP A 253 -15.77 -14.32 27.28
CA ASP A 253 -16.05 -12.89 27.47
C ASP A 253 -14.77 -12.08 27.71
N GLY A 254 -13.62 -12.76 27.75
CA GLY A 254 -12.31 -12.17 27.99
C GLY A 254 -11.79 -11.29 26.86
N GLU A 255 -10.72 -10.56 27.15
CA GLU A 255 -9.99 -9.74 26.17
C GLU A 255 -9.55 -10.59 24.99
N VAL A 256 -9.67 -10.07 23.76
CA VAL A 256 -9.18 -10.74 22.55
C VAL A 256 -7.65 -10.66 22.51
N LEU A 257 -7.00 -11.78 22.69
CA LEU A 257 -5.54 -11.92 22.63
C LEU A 257 -5.02 -12.06 21.22
N GLY A 258 -5.83 -12.61 20.32
CA GLY A 258 -5.46 -12.80 18.93
C GLY A 258 -6.67 -13.15 18.07
N THR A 259 -6.56 -12.88 16.79
CA THR A 259 -7.55 -13.23 15.78
C THR A 259 -6.85 -13.77 14.56
N GLY A 260 -7.33 -14.88 14.01
CA GLY A 260 -6.75 -15.48 12.83
C GLY A 260 -7.75 -16.11 11.89
N ILE A 261 -7.36 -16.22 10.64
CA ILE A 261 -8.09 -16.90 9.59
C ILE A 261 -7.52 -18.32 9.48
N ILE A 262 -8.40 -19.31 9.51
CA ILE A 262 -8.11 -20.69 9.19
C ILE A 262 -8.48 -20.89 7.72
N PRO A 263 -7.52 -21.00 6.80
CA PRO A 263 -7.82 -21.23 5.40
C PRO A 263 -8.40 -22.63 5.17
N ALA A 264 -9.10 -22.81 4.08
CA ALA A 264 -9.48 -24.14 3.62
C ALA A 264 -8.22 -25.03 3.48
N THR A 265 -8.27 -26.22 4.04
CA THR A 265 -7.15 -27.18 3.97
C THR A 265 -7.25 -28.12 2.79
N GLY A 266 -8.43 -28.21 2.16
CA GLY A 266 -8.72 -29.05 1.01
C GLY A 266 -9.71 -30.18 1.28
N GLY A 267 -10.17 -30.33 2.55
CA GLY A 267 -11.14 -31.37 2.93
C GLY A 267 -11.10 -31.69 4.42
N TRP A 268 -12.07 -32.48 4.88
CA TRP A 268 -12.21 -32.86 6.30
C TRP A 268 -11.14 -33.86 6.78
N ASP A 269 -10.40 -34.44 5.86
CA ASP A 269 -9.29 -35.36 6.03
C ASP A 269 -7.92 -34.78 5.68
N GLN A 270 -7.89 -33.52 5.21
CA GLN A 270 -6.68 -32.82 4.83
C GLN A 270 -6.21 -31.92 6.00
N TRP A 271 -5.33 -32.44 6.83
CA TRP A 271 -4.84 -31.77 8.02
C TRP A 271 -3.67 -30.84 7.75
N LYS A 272 -3.74 -29.61 8.27
CA LYS A 272 -2.66 -28.62 8.17
C LYS A 272 -2.48 -27.87 9.49
N THR A 273 -1.27 -27.45 9.78
CA THR A 273 -0.96 -26.58 10.91
C THR A 273 -1.06 -25.13 10.47
N VAL A 274 -1.95 -24.38 11.11
CA VAL A 274 -2.17 -22.96 10.88
C VAL A 274 -1.78 -22.19 12.15
N LYS A 275 -1.04 -21.10 11.98
CA LYS A 275 -0.57 -20.27 13.08
C LYS A 275 -1.40 -19.01 13.18
N VAL A 276 -1.81 -18.67 14.39
CA VAL A 276 -2.57 -17.47 14.71
C VAL A 276 -1.76 -16.61 15.65
N GLY A 277 -1.44 -15.39 15.24
CA GLY A 277 -0.72 -14.42 16.07
C GLY A 277 -1.53 -13.99 17.28
N THR A 278 -0.86 -13.82 18.41
CA THR A 278 -1.45 -13.36 19.66
C THR A 278 -0.65 -12.20 20.25
N ASN A 279 -1.25 -11.49 21.23
CA ASN A 279 -0.47 -10.75 22.21
C ASN A 279 0.53 -11.69 22.89
N VAL A 280 1.60 -11.13 23.44
CA VAL A 280 2.60 -11.93 24.16
C VAL A 280 1.97 -12.74 25.27
N LEU A 281 2.12 -14.06 25.22
CA LEU A 281 1.70 -14.99 26.23
C LEU A 281 2.95 -15.52 26.97
N THR A 282 2.94 -15.51 28.31
CA THR A 282 4.06 -15.98 29.12
C THR A 282 3.56 -16.90 30.21
N GLY A 283 4.30 -17.99 30.50
CA GLY A 283 3.95 -18.94 31.54
C GLY A 283 2.67 -19.70 31.25
N VAL A 284 1.92 -20.05 32.30
CA VAL A 284 0.70 -20.82 32.20
C VAL A 284 -0.51 -19.88 32.04
N ASN A 285 -1.32 -20.10 31.01
CA ASN A 285 -2.47 -19.28 30.65
C ASN A 285 -3.76 -20.11 30.53
N ASN A 286 -4.87 -19.44 30.77
CA ASN A 286 -6.19 -19.93 30.40
C ASN A 286 -6.69 -19.11 29.22
N PHE A 287 -7.35 -19.73 28.26
CA PHE A 287 -7.95 -19.00 27.15
C PHE A 287 -9.12 -19.76 26.50
N ALA A 288 -9.98 -18.99 25.85
CA ALA A 288 -11.05 -19.51 25.01
C ALA A 288 -10.71 -19.32 23.53
N VAL A 289 -11.03 -20.32 22.72
CA VAL A 289 -11.00 -20.25 21.26
C VAL A 289 -12.44 -20.19 20.78
N VAL A 290 -12.83 -19.05 20.19
CA VAL A 290 -14.18 -18.81 19.67
C VAL A 290 -14.13 -18.89 18.14
N PHE A 291 -14.98 -19.75 17.58
CA PHE A 291 -15.03 -19.97 16.14
C PHE A 291 -16.10 -19.11 15.49
N LYS A 292 -15.74 -18.46 14.41
CA LYS A 292 -16.64 -17.59 13.66
C LYS A 292 -16.65 -17.98 12.20
N ASN A 293 -17.76 -17.74 11.51
CA ASN A 293 -17.70 -17.67 10.07
C ASN A 293 -16.69 -16.61 9.71
N ASP A 294 -15.83 -16.92 8.74
CA ASP A 294 -15.02 -15.89 8.12
C ASP A 294 -15.89 -15.12 7.14
N ASP A 295 -16.67 -14.18 7.68
CA ASP A 295 -17.46 -13.26 6.87
C ASP A 295 -16.56 -12.38 5.97
N THR A 296 -15.23 -12.39 6.20
CA THR A 296 -14.28 -11.61 5.42
C THR A 296 -13.67 -12.38 4.25
N THR A 297 -13.66 -13.72 4.25
CA THR A 297 -13.12 -14.50 3.13
C THR A 297 -14.15 -14.78 2.03
N ASN A 298 -15.44 -14.59 2.33
CA ASN A 298 -16.53 -14.82 1.40
C ASN A 298 -17.54 -13.66 1.35
N ALA A 299 -17.40 -12.68 2.19
CA ALA A 299 -18.04 -11.42 2.00
C ALA A 299 -17.18 -10.60 1.06
N GLU A 300 -17.45 -10.71 -0.23
CA GLU A 300 -17.61 -9.48 -0.93
C GLU A 300 -18.74 -8.74 -0.18
N GLU A 301 -18.40 -8.00 0.88
CA GLU A 301 -19.15 -6.82 1.18
C GLU A 301 -19.07 -6.02 -0.13
N VAL A 302 -20.10 -6.15 -0.93
CA VAL A 302 -20.42 -5.13 -1.93
C VAL A 302 -20.62 -3.91 -1.05
N PHE A 303 -19.57 -3.11 -0.87
CA PHE A 303 -19.68 -1.81 -0.26
C PHE A 303 -20.77 -1.12 -1.06
N ASP A 304 -21.84 -0.75 -0.38
CA ASP A 304 -22.93 0.03 -0.94
C ASP A 304 -22.38 1.44 -1.23
N TYR A 305 -21.51 1.49 -2.25
CA TYR A 305 -21.16 2.73 -2.88
C TYR A 305 -22.46 3.26 -3.51
N LYS A 306 -22.90 4.43 -3.08
CA LYS A 306 -24.08 5.14 -3.56
C LYS A 306 -23.99 5.52 -5.06
N GLY A 307 -23.53 4.60 -5.89
CA GLY A 307 -23.41 4.75 -7.36
C GLY A 307 -24.10 3.61 -8.08
N LEU A 308 -24.98 3.93 -9.01
CA LEU A 308 -25.79 2.98 -9.79
C LEU A 308 -24.99 1.87 -10.48
N TYR A 309 -23.70 2.06 -10.76
CA TYR A 309 -22.86 1.17 -11.57
C TYR A 309 -21.89 0.28 -10.75
N GLU A 310 -21.58 0.63 -9.51
CA GLU A 310 -20.59 -0.09 -8.70
C GLU A 310 -21.09 -1.46 -8.21
N SER A 311 -22.40 -1.69 -8.26
CA SER A 311 -23.04 -3.00 -8.00
C SER A 311 -23.18 -3.86 -9.25
N CYS A 312 -22.84 -3.35 -10.43
CA CYS A 312 -22.91 -4.10 -11.70
C CYS A 312 -21.68 -4.97 -11.87
N LEU A 313 -21.88 -6.20 -12.32
CA LEU A 313 -20.85 -7.22 -12.45
C LEU A 313 -20.44 -7.39 -13.91
N TRP A 314 -19.21 -7.86 -14.12
CA TRP A 314 -18.75 -8.36 -15.41
C TRP A 314 -17.99 -9.68 -15.24
N PHE A 315 -17.91 -10.47 -16.33
CA PHE A 315 -17.15 -11.72 -16.39
C PHE A 315 -16.62 -11.94 -17.81
N GLY A 316 -15.36 -12.38 -17.95
CA GLY A 316 -14.71 -12.65 -19.22
C GLY A 316 -14.51 -14.14 -19.44
N GLU A 317 -14.76 -14.60 -20.66
CA GLU A 317 -14.40 -15.92 -21.15
C GLU A 317 -13.45 -15.78 -22.34
N VAL A 318 -12.29 -16.42 -22.29
CA VAL A 318 -11.28 -16.34 -23.34
C VAL A 318 -11.07 -17.75 -23.89
N ASP A 319 -11.28 -17.93 -25.19
CA ASP A 319 -10.92 -19.12 -25.94
C ASP A 319 -9.75 -18.84 -26.90
N ASP A 320 -9.39 -19.82 -27.74
CA ASP A 320 -8.24 -19.68 -28.66
C ASP A 320 -8.39 -18.53 -29.68
N LYS A 321 -9.59 -18.07 -29.96
CA LYS A 321 -9.88 -17.10 -31.01
C LYS A 321 -10.49 -15.80 -30.49
N ASN A 322 -11.28 -15.89 -29.43
CA ASN A 322 -12.14 -14.81 -28.98
C ASN A 322 -12.08 -14.59 -27.49
N THR A 323 -12.36 -13.36 -27.09
CA THR A 323 -12.68 -12.93 -25.75
C THR A 323 -14.14 -12.50 -25.73
N THR A 324 -14.98 -13.18 -24.93
CA THR A 324 -16.37 -12.81 -24.71
C THR A 324 -16.54 -12.22 -23.33
N ILE A 325 -17.02 -10.99 -23.28
CA ILE A 325 -17.25 -10.26 -22.03
C ILE A 325 -18.76 -10.17 -21.80
N TYR A 326 -19.20 -10.64 -20.64
CA TYR A 326 -20.55 -10.47 -20.11
C TYR A 326 -20.51 -9.35 -19.08
N ALA A 327 -21.44 -8.41 -19.15
CA ALA A 327 -21.50 -7.30 -18.21
C ALA A 327 -22.95 -6.88 -17.94
N GLN A 328 -23.21 -6.46 -16.71
CA GLN A 328 -24.51 -5.92 -16.30
C GLN A 328 -24.53 -4.41 -16.51
N PHE A 329 -25.59 -3.94 -17.20
CA PHE A 329 -25.83 -2.52 -17.40
C PHE A 329 -27.27 -2.23 -16.99
N LYS A 330 -27.45 -1.91 -15.71
CA LYS A 330 -28.77 -1.76 -15.12
C LYS A 330 -29.57 -0.65 -15.82
N ASP A 331 -30.71 -1.02 -16.38
CA ASP A 331 -31.67 -0.10 -17.07
C ASP A 331 -31.02 0.71 -18.21
N LEU A 332 -29.95 0.21 -18.84
CA LEU A 332 -29.22 0.93 -19.88
C LEU A 332 -28.93 0.05 -21.11
N ASP A 333 -28.85 0.67 -22.27
CA ASP A 333 -28.23 0.11 -23.47
C ASP A 333 -26.77 0.59 -23.56
N PRO A 334 -25.79 -0.31 -23.37
CA PRO A 334 -24.36 0.04 -23.39
C PRO A 334 -23.88 0.60 -24.74
N ASN A 335 -24.60 0.32 -25.82
CA ASN A 335 -24.26 0.85 -27.15
C ASN A 335 -24.59 2.34 -27.30
N THR A 336 -25.36 2.93 -26.40
CA THR A 336 -25.70 4.35 -26.38
C THR A 336 -24.87 5.17 -25.40
N ARG A 337 -23.92 4.53 -24.71
CA ARG A 337 -23.14 5.10 -23.63
C ARG A 337 -21.63 4.99 -23.90
N ASP A 338 -20.81 5.71 -23.12
CA ASP A 338 -19.36 5.58 -23.15
C ASP A 338 -18.95 4.27 -22.42
N THR A 339 -19.02 3.15 -23.18
CA THR A 339 -18.67 1.82 -22.66
C THR A 339 -17.29 1.43 -23.16
N GLU A 340 -16.37 1.19 -22.23
CA GLU A 340 -14.97 0.92 -22.52
C GLU A 340 -14.48 -0.35 -21.82
N ILE A 341 -13.42 -0.91 -22.37
CA ILE A 341 -12.66 -2.02 -21.74
C ILE A 341 -11.18 -1.67 -21.72
N ASN A 342 -10.46 -2.03 -20.65
CA ASN A 342 -9.00 -1.85 -20.63
C ASN A 342 -8.32 -2.88 -21.54
N VAL A 343 -7.25 -2.40 -22.22
CA VAL A 343 -6.48 -3.23 -23.16
C VAL A 343 -4.96 -3.02 -23.02
N ARG A 344 -4.54 -2.10 -22.14
CA ARG A 344 -3.12 -1.76 -21.92
C ARG A 344 -2.74 -1.96 -20.46
N GLN A 345 -1.56 -2.53 -20.26
CA GLN A 345 -1.04 -2.81 -18.91
C GLN A 345 -0.74 -1.52 -18.12
N ALA A 346 -0.21 -0.52 -18.78
CA ALA A 346 0.12 0.79 -18.22
C ALA A 346 -0.35 1.91 -19.15
N VAL A 347 -0.29 3.15 -18.67
CA VAL A 347 -0.56 4.34 -19.47
C VAL A 347 0.74 5.09 -19.77
N PHE A 348 1.62 5.19 -18.78
CA PHE A 348 2.92 5.86 -18.94
C PHE A 348 4.00 5.04 -18.21
N TYR A 349 4.72 4.19 -18.93
CA TYR A 349 5.71 3.31 -18.33
C TYR A 349 6.87 3.00 -19.29
N PRO A 350 8.12 3.36 -18.95
CA PRO A 350 9.28 3.01 -19.77
C PRO A 350 9.55 1.50 -19.66
N ARG A 351 9.56 0.79 -20.77
CA ARG A 351 9.85 -0.65 -20.79
C ARG A 351 11.32 -0.98 -20.56
N LYS A 352 12.19 0.03 -20.61
CA LYS A 352 13.62 -0.09 -20.30
C LYS A 352 13.97 0.75 -19.08
N THR A 353 14.80 0.22 -18.21
CA THR A 353 15.36 0.92 -17.05
C THR A 353 16.26 2.09 -17.47
N GLY A 354 16.58 2.99 -16.53
CA GLY A 354 17.51 4.09 -16.76
C GLY A 354 16.96 5.21 -17.67
N ARG A 355 15.64 5.34 -17.79
CA ARG A 355 15.00 6.49 -18.44
C ARG A 355 14.89 7.63 -17.44
N ASN A 356 16.02 8.29 -17.19
CA ASN A 356 16.19 9.28 -16.14
C ASN A 356 15.58 10.63 -16.50
N TYR A 357 15.38 11.51 -15.53
CA TYR A 357 15.04 12.93 -15.68
C TYR A 357 13.87 13.19 -16.64
N ILE A 358 12.76 12.48 -16.43
CA ILE A 358 11.50 12.71 -17.14
C ILE A 358 10.57 13.49 -16.24
N THR A 359 9.85 14.46 -16.79
CA THR A 359 8.74 15.16 -16.13
C THR A 359 7.43 14.80 -16.82
N VAL A 360 6.41 14.42 -16.05
CA VAL A 360 5.04 14.12 -16.52
C VAL A 360 4.07 14.96 -15.72
N ARG A 361 3.34 15.89 -16.40
CA ARG A 361 2.47 16.81 -15.68
C ARG A 361 1.20 17.23 -16.44
N GLY A 362 0.15 17.47 -15.65
CA GLY A 362 -1.10 18.08 -16.15
C GLY A 362 -2.04 17.12 -16.86
N PHE A 363 -1.84 15.80 -16.75
CA PHE A 363 -2.65 14.80 -17.42
C PHE A 363 -3.70 14.16 -16.50
N THR A 364 -4.82 13.76 -17.09
CA THR A 364 -5.71 12.75 -16.53
C THR A 364 -5.34 11.40 -17.15
N MET A 365 -4.85 10.46 -16.35
CA MET A 365 -4.44 9.12 -16.79
C MET A 365 -5.31 8.06 -16.11
N MET A 366 -5.86 7.11 -16.90
CA MET A 366 -6.84 6.15 -16.34
C MET A 366 -6.94 4.83 -17.10
N HIS A 367 -7.59 3.84 -16.46
CA HIS A 367 -8.00 2.57 -17.04
C HIS A 367 -6.85 1.60 -17.37
N ALA A 368 -5.83 1.50 -16.49
CA ALA A 368 -4.72 0.57 -16.71
C ALA A 368 -5.01 -0.84 -16.15
N ALA A 369 -4.62 -1.85 -16.93
CA ALA A 369 -4.68 -3.27 -16.57
C ALA A 369 -3.42 -3.73 -15.83
N THR A 370 -3.07 -3.03 -14.74
CA THR A 370 -1.86 -3.33 -13.97
C THR A 370 -1.98 -4.65 -13.22
N ASN A 371 -0.87 -5.37 -13.05
CA ASN A 371 -0.82 -6.56 -12.21
C ASN A 371 -0.37 -6.22 -10.78
N TRP A 372 -0.43 -7.20 -9.88
CA TRP A 372 0.07 -7.08 -8.52
C TRP A 372 1.56 -6.70 -8.51
N ALA A 373 1.91 -5.74 -7.68
CA ALA A 373 3.26 -5.15 -7.65
C ALA A 373 3.93 -5.38 -6.28
N PRO A 374 4.43 -6.61 -5.98
CA PRO A 374 5.13 -6.89 -4.75
C PRO A 374 6.57 -6.33 -4.77
N PRO A 375 7.25 -6.24 -3.62
CA PRO A 375 8.61 -5.70 -3.54
C PRO A 375 9.69 -6.59 -4.18
N THR A 376 9.39 -7.87 -4.41
CA THR A 376 10.29 -8.86 -5.01
C THR A 376 10.28 -8.88 -6.53
N ALA A 377 9.33 -8.18 -7.16
CA ALA A 377 9.13 -8.20 -8.61
C ALA A 377 9.22 -6.79 -9.22
N GLU A 378 9.25 -6.73 -10.55
CA GLU A 378 9.05 -5.48 -11.27
C GLU A 378 7.71 -4.87 -10.89
N GLN A 379 7.72 -3.60 -10.50
CA GLN A 379 6.51 -2.90 -10.09
C GLN A 379 6.00 -2.03 -11.24
N VAL A 380 5.00 -2.53 -11.96
CA VAL A 380 4.33 -1.82 -13.05
C VAL A 380 3.07 -1.16 -12.53
N GLY A 381 3.02 0.17 -12.52
CA GLY A 381 1.84 0.96 -12.20
C GLY A 381 1.15 1.50 -13.44
N LEU A 382 0.04 2.21 -13.25
CA LEU A 382 -0.56 3.01 -14.32
C LEU A 382 0.47 3.99 -14.90
N ILE A 383 1.23 4.65 -14.01
CA ILE A 383 2.47 5.37 -14.32
C ILE A 383 3.61 4.87 -13.44
N GLY A 384 4.83 4.74 -13.96
CA GLY A 384 5.97 4.31 -13.16
C GLY A 384 7.32 4.71 -13.73
N THR A 385 8.34 4.70 -12.87
CA THR A 385 9.69 5.17 -13.18
C THR A 385 10.64 4.08 -13.66
N HIS A 386 10.33 2.82 -13.38
CA HIS A 386 11.06 1.62 -13.81
C HIS A 386 12.59 1.72 -13.60
N TRP A 387 13.05 1.74 -12.34
CA TRP A 387 14.48 1.75 -12.00
C TRP A 387 15.25 2.89 -12.70
N SER A 388 14.75 4.09 -12.55
CA SER A 388 15.31 5.31 -13.12
C SER A 388 15.61 6.32 -12.01
N LYS A 389 16.18 7.45 -12.39
CA LYS A 389 16.52 8.54 -11.48
C LYS A 389 15.82 9.83 -11.85
N GLY A 390 15.45 10.61 -10.84
CA GLY A 390 15.13 12.02 -10.96
C GLY A 390 13.85 12.32 -11.75
N TRP A 391 12.80 11.47 -11.71
CA TRP A 391 11.51 11.79 -12.31
C TRP A 391 10.75 12.85 -11.51
N ILE A 392 9.94 13.65 -12.22
CA ILE A 392 8.93 14.53 -11.64
C ILE A 392 7.57 14.09 -12.18
N ILE A 393 6.66 13.69 -11.28
CA ILE A 393 5.27 13.35 -11.58
C ILE A 393 4.40 14.35 -10.80
N GLU A 394 3.79 15.31 -11.51
CA GLU A 394 3.14 16.43 -10.85
C GLU A 394 1.84 16.89 -11.50
N ASN A 395 0.88 17.34 -10.67
CA ASN A 395 -0.37 17.95 -11.12
C ASN A 395 -1.20 17.03 -12.05
N ASN A 396 -1.14 15.70 -11.85
CA ASN A 396 -1.90 14.73 -12.62
C ASN A 396 -3.11 14.22 -11.83
N THR A 397 -4.15 13.77 -12.54
CA THR A 397 -5.19 12.91 -12.00
C THR A 397 -4.93 11.48 -12.48
N ILE A 398 -4.76 10.54 -11.56
CA ILE A 398 -4.42 9.14 -11.83
C ILE A 398 -5.53 8.28 -11.23
N SER A 399 -6.22 7.49 -12.05
CA SER A 399 -7.39 6.76 -11.57
C SER A 399 -7.65 5.45 -12.28
N HIS A 400 -8.42 4.57 -11.62
CA HIS A 400 -8.92 3.31 -12.16
C HIS A 400 -7.78 2.42 -12.68
N SER A 401 -6.77 2.22 -11.82
CA SER A 401 -5.73 1.21 -12.02
C SER A 401 -6.15 -0.10 -11.36
N LYS A 402 -6.04 -1.21 -12.07
CA LYS A 402 -6.47 -2.52 -11.53
C LYS A 402 -5.69 -2.91 -10.27
N CYS A 403 -4.41 -2.54 -10.15
CA CYS A 403 -3.62 -2.69 -8.94
C CYS A 403 -3.06 -1.34 -8.47
N VAL A 404 -1.98 -0.84 -9.05
CA VAL A 404 -1.23 0.32 -8.52
C VAL A 404 -1.36 1.55 -9.42
N GLY A 405 -1.54 2.72 -8.79
CA GLY A 405 -1.54 4.01 -9.50
C GLY A 405 -0.14 4.42 -9.93
N ILE A 406 0.75 4.68 -8.98
CA ILE A 406 2.13 5.16 -9.23
C ILE A 406 3.15 4.15 -8.71
N THR A 407 4.18 3.82 -9.50
CA THR A 407 5.28 2.97 -9.05
C THR A 407 6.63 3.67 -9.16
N LEU A 408 7.40 3.63 -8.05
CA LEU A 408 8.79 4.06 -7.98
C LEU A 408 9.71 2.86 -7.71
N GLY A 409 9.38 1.70 -8.30
CA GLY A 409 9.86 0.42 -7.84
C GLY A 409 11.02 -0.18 -8.63
N LYS A 410 11.24 -1.42 -8.28
CA LYS A 410 12.29 -2.30 -8.75
C LYS A 410 12.14 -2.66 -10.24
N TYR A 411 13.26 -2.98 -10.87
CA TYR A 411 13.35 -3.60 -12.20
C TYR A 411 12.91 -5.06 -12.18
N GLY A 412 12.57 -5.60 -13.37
CA GLY A 412 12.32 -7.03 -13.57
C GLY A 412 13.59 -7.88 -13.60
N ASP A 413 13.53 -9.07 -13.02
CA ASP A 413 14.54 -10.11 -13.12
C ASP A 413 13.92 -11.52 -13.12
N GLU A 414 14.74 -12.56 -13.34
CA GLU A 414 14.28 -13.94 -13.36
C GLU A 414 13.72 -14.46 -12.03
N PHE A 415 13.88 -13.70 -10.93
CA PHE A 415 13.41 -14.04 -9.59
C PHE A 415 12.07 -13.36 -9.24
N ASN A 416 11.47 -12.61 -10.16
CA ASN A 416 10.16 -12.00 -9.97
C ASN A 416 9.12 -13.03 -9.52
N ASN A 417 8.41 -12.75 -8.41
CA ASN A 417 7.33 -13.60 -7.90
C ASN A 417 7.71 -15.07 -7.64
N LYS A 418 8.92 -15.33 -7.18
CA LYS A 418 9.42 -16.69 -6.91
C LYS A 418 9.21 -17.14 -5.46
N ALA A 419 9.19 -16.22 -4.50
CA ALA A 419 9.04 -16.55 -3.10
C ALA A 419 8.60 -15.37 -2.23
N ALA A 420 7.46 -15.49 -1.57
CA ALA A 420 6.90 -14.53 -0.63
C ALA A 420 7.50 -14.73 0.79
N THR A 421 8.80 -14.52 0.96
CA THR A 421 9.49 -14.68 2.24
C THR A 421 10.47 -13.55 2.52
N ALA A 422 10.77 -13.30 3.79
CA ALA A 422 11.77 -12.33 4.23
C ALA A 422 13.16 -12.62 3.61
N ASN A 423 13.55 -13.91 3.56
CA ASN A 423 14.83 -14.30 2.95
C ASN A 423 14.87 -14.00 1.46
N ALA A 424 13.79 -14.23 0.73
CA ALA A 424 13.72 -13.89 -0.70
C ALA A 424 13.86 -12.40 -0.93
N TYR A 425 13.32 -11.56 -0.05
CA TYR A 425 13.50 -10.12 -0.15
C TYR A 425 14.93 -9.70 0.20
N ASN A 426 15.59 -10.30 1.19
CA ASN A 426 17.01 -10.08 1.45
C ASN A 426 17.88 -10.42 0.22
N GLU A 427 17.59 -11.51 -0.47
CA GLU A 427 18.27 -11.84 -1.74
C GLU A 427 17.96 -10.83 -2.86
N THR A 428 16.75 -10.29 -2.91
CA THR A 428 16.39 -9.22 -3.83
C THR A 428 17.23 -7.96 -3.58
N ILE A 429 17.43 -7.57 -2.32
CA ILE A 429 18.29 -6.45 -1.94
C ILE A 429 19.74 -6.69 -2.39
N LYS A 430 20.30 -7.87 -2.13
CA LYS A 430 21.67 -8.23 -2.57
C LYS A 430 21.84 -8.14 -4.09
N ARG A 431 20.84 -8.59 -4.87
CA ARG A 431 20.85 -8.46 -6.33
C ARG A 431 20.77 -7.01 -6.77
N ALA A 432 19.93 -6.20 -6.14
CA ALA A 432 19.80 -4.79 -6.43
C ALA A 432 21.10 -4.01 -6.17
N MET A 433 21.81 -4.32 -5.07
CA MET A 433 23.14 -3.75 -4.80
C MET A 433 24.13 -4.05 -5.93
N LYS A 434 24.15 -5.29 -6.45
CA LYS A 434 24.99 -5.66 -7.60
C LYS A 434 24.55 -4.96 -8.88
N ASN A 435 23.28 -4.58 -9.00
CA ASN A 435 22.68 -3.89 -10.15
C ASN A 435 22.65 -2.35 -9.97
N GLY A 436 23.54 -1.81 -9.14
CA GLY A 436 23.73 -0.37 -8.99
C GLY A 436 22.65 0.32 -8.15
N TRP A 437 22.15 -0.32 -7.09
CA TRP A 437 21.26 0.34 -6.14
C TRP A 437 22.04 1.35 -5.28
N ASN A 438 22.05 2.59 -5.76
CA ASN A 438 22.71 3.70 -5.08
C ASN A 438 22.08 5.05 -5.51
N LYS A 439 22.46 6.14 -4.84
CA LYS A 439 21.96 7.49 -5.05
C LYS A 439 22.28 8.06 -6.44
N GLU A 440 23.35 7.59 -7.05
CA GLU A 440 23.85 8.08 -8.35
C GLU A 440 23.03 7.53 -9.51
N THR A 441 22.44 6.35 -9.35
CA THR A 441 21.82 5.59 -10.44
C THR A 441 20.30 5.54 -10.38
N VAL A 442 19.67 5.58 -9.19
CA VAL A 442 18.24 5.36 -9.05
C VAL A 442 17.64 6.26 -7.96
N GLY A 443 16.33 6.50 -8.02
CA GLY A 443 15.61 7.28 -7.01
C GLY A 443 15.63 8.78 -7.26
N SER A 444 15.57 9.57 -6.19
CA SER A 444 15.49 11.05 -6.24
C SER A 444 14.30 11.57 -7.07
N HIS A 445 13.16 10.87 -6.97
CA HIS A 445 11.93 11.26 -7.66
C HIS A 445 11.18 12.33 -6.88
N VAL A 446 10.39 13.14 -7.58
CA VAL A 446 9.43 14.08 -6.99
C VAL A 446 8.03 13.71 -7.48
N VAL A 447 7.17 13.32 -6.57
CA VAL A 447 5.75 13.04 -6.85
C VAL A 447 4.93 14.06 -6.08
N ARG A 448 4.31 15.02 -6.77
CA ARG A 448 3.65 16.11 -6.08
C ARG A 448 2.35 16.60 -6.73
N ASN A 449 1.42 17.04 -5.87
CA ASN A 449 0.16 17.67 -6.27
C ASN A 449 -0.67 16.80 -7.22
N ASN A 450 -0.57 15.46 -7.10
CA ASN A 450 -1.39 14.55 -7.88
C ASN A 450 -2.63 14.14 -7.08
N THR A 451 -3.73 13.87 -7.79
CA THR A 451 -4.88 13.15 -7.24
C THR A 451 -4.81 11.70 -7.71
N VAL A 452 -4.69 10.77 -6.77
CA VAL A 452 -4.64 9.32 -7.06
C VAL A 452 -5.86 8.65 -6.44
N THR A 453 -6.65 7.98 -7.26
CA THR A 453 -7.94 7.44 -6.81
C THR A 453 -8.33 6.15 -7.54
N HIS A 454 -9.18 5.32 -6.90
CA HIS A 454 -9.69 4.08 -7.48
C HIS A 454 -8.58 3.13 -7.98
N CYS A 455 -7.65 2.79 -7.08
CA CYS A 455 -6.63 1.77 -7.31
C CYS A 455 -6.87 0.60 -6.35
N GLU A 456 -6.91 -0.63 -6.87
CA GLU A 456 -7.33 -1.81 -6.08
C GLU A 456 -6.25 -2.35 -5.13
N GLN A 457 -4.97 -2.09 -5.41
CA GLN A 457 -3.86 -2.48 -4.53
C GLN A 457 -3.32 -1.28 -3.75
N ALA A 458 -2.80 -0.27 -4.44
CA ALA A 458 -2.16 0.86 -3.78
C ALA A 458 -2.21 2.15 -4.61
N GLY A 459 -2.19 3.29 -3.93
CA GLY A 459 -2.06 4.58 -4.59
C GLY A 459 -0.66 4.79 -5.16
N ILE A 460 0.36 4.60 -4.32
CA ILE A 460 1.78 4.66 -4.69
C ILE A 460 2.56 3.57 -3.97
N VAL A 461 3.43 2.89 -4.71
CA VAL A 461 4.39 1.93 -4.15
C VAL A 461 5.80 2.19 -4.66
N GLY A 462 6.80 1.75 -3.87
CA GLY A 462 8.19 1.70 -4.31
C GLY A 462 8.96 0.64 -3.54
N SER A 463 9.73 -0.19 -4.27
CA SER A 463 10.69 -1.11 -3.69
C SER A 463 12.06 -0.78 -4.24
N LEU A 464 12.99 -0.39 -3.37
CA LEU A 464 14.39 -0.06 -3.67
C LEU A 464 14.58 1.17 -4.60
N GLY A 465 13.75 1.34 -5.63
CA GLY A 465 13.81 2.45 -6.57
C GLY A 465 13.32 3.79 -6.01
N CYS A 466 12.64 3.80 -4.87
CA CYS A 466 12.06 5.00 -4.26
C CYS A 466 13.03 5.84 -3.40
N ILE A 467 14.27 5.38 -3.20
CA ILE A 467 15.26 6.06 -2.35
C ILE A 467 15.46 7.54 -2.69
N PHE A 468 15.70 8.37 -1.67
CA PHE A 468 15.97 9.82 -1.79
C PHE A 468 14.85 10.61 -2.48
N SER A 469 13.62 10.09 -2.51
CA SER A 469 12.50 10.71 -3.23
C SER A 469 11.61 11.55 -2.32
N THR A 470 10.88 12.49 -2.92
CA THR A 470 9.88 13.32 -2.24
C THR A 470 8.48 13.01 -2.76
N VAL A 471 7.54 12.80 -1.83
CA VAL A 471 6.11 12.61 -2.11
C VAL A 471 5.36 13.68 -1.34
N GLU A 472 4.85 14.72 -2.02
CA GLU A 472 4.31 15.90 -1.35
C GLU A 472 3.03 16.44 -1.98
N GLY A 473 2.10 16.91 -1.15
CA GLY A 473 0.90 17.61 -1.61
C GLY A 473 -0.06 16.77 -2.42
N ASN A 474 0.04 15.44 -2.39
CA ASN A 474 -0.86 14.56 -3.15
C ASN A 474 -2.13 14.25 -2.36
N GLU A 475 -3.24 14.01 -3.06
CA GLU A 475 -4.46 13.44 -2.51
C GLU A 475 -4.58 11.97 -2.93
N PHE A 476 -4.69 11.06 -1.95
CA PHE A 476 -4.99 9.65 -2.15
C PHE A 476 -6.37 9.36 -1.59
N ARG A 477 -7.28 8.83 -2.43
CA ARG A 477 -8.63 8.47 -2.00
C ARG A 477 -9.19 7.29 -2.77
N HIS A 478 -10.13 6.57 -2.15
CA HIS A 478 -10.74 5.37 -2.73
C HIS A 478 -9.71 4.31 -3.17
N ILE A 479 -8.63 4.16 -2.38
CA ILE A 479 -7.63 3.11 -2.60
C ILE A 479 -8.08 1.85 -1.86
N HIS A 480 -8.07 0.71 -2.53
CA HIS A 480 -8.46 -0.60 -1.97
C HIS A 480 -9.82 -0.61 -1.27
N THR A 481 -10.77 0.15 -1.79
CA THR A 481 -12.11 0.27 -1.17
C THR A 481 -13.01 -0.88 -1.52
N ARG A 482 -12.90 -1.44 -2.71
CA ARG A 482 -13.72 -2.57 -3.17
C ARG A 482 -13.30 -3.91 -2.56
N LYS A 483 -12.06 -4.03 -2.06
CA LYS A 483 -11.50 -5.20 -1.33
C LYS A 483 -11.76 -6.55 -2.03
N VAL A 484 -11.84 -6.56 -3.37
CA VAL A 484 -12.14 -7.77 -4.17
C VAL A 484 -11.05 -8.85 -4.03
N PHE A 485 -9.83 -8.45 -3.78
CA PHE A 485 -8.71 -9.29 -3.37
C PHE A 485 -8.00 -8.63 -2.17
N SER A 486 -6.95 -9.26 -1.66
CA SER A 486 -6.13 -8.70 -0.60
C SER A 486 -4.66 -9.08 -0.80
N GLY A 487 -3.83 -8.81 0.16
CA GLY A 487 -2.43 -9.17 0.18
C GLY A 487 -1.63 -8.29 1.13
N ALA A 488 -0.39 -8.66 1.40
CA ALA A 488 0.46 -7.90 2.30
C ALA A 488 1.01 -6.59 1.69
N GLU A 489 0.50 -6.19 0.49
CA GLU A 489 1.02 -5.03 -0.25
C GLU A 489 -0.08 -3.96 -0.51
N VAL A 490 -1.14 -3.92 0.31
CA VAL A 490 -2.26 -3.00 0.14
C VAL A 490 -2.12 -1.78 1.04
N ALA A 491 -2.05 -0.57 0.44
CA ALA A 491 -1.90 0.69 1.15
C ALA A 491 -2.24 1.90 0.25
N ALA A 492 -2.46 3.07 0.83
CA ALA A 492 -2.48 4.30 0.03
C ALA A 492 -1.06 4.69 -0.39
N ILE A 493 -0.11 4.63 0.55
CA ILE A 493 1.31 4.96 0.35
C ILE A 493 2.14 3.83 0.97
N LYS A 494 2.87 3.05 0.17
CA LYS A 494 3.73 1.97 0.66
C LYS A 494 5.12 1.99 0.04
N PHE A 495 6.14 1.94 0.89
CA PHE A 495 7.53 1.91 0.45
C PHE A 495 8.33 0.84 1.19
N HIS A 496 9.09 0.06 0.41
CA HIS A 496 10.18 -0.79 0.89
C HIS A 496 11.51 -0.10 0.60
N ALA A 497 12.39 -0.09 1.59
CA ALA A 497 13.64 0.66 1.56
C ALA A 497 13.46 2.18 1.35
N PRO A 498 12.59 2.84 2.11
CA PRO A 498 12.49 4.30 2.05
C PRO A 498 13.69 4.93 2.77
N ILE A 499 14.82 5.04 2.07
CA ILE A 499 16.02 5.70 2.57
C ILE A 499 15.99 7.16 2.17
N ASP A 500 16.13 8.07 3.15
CA ASP A 500 16.11 9.53 2.98
C ASP A 500 14.92 10.05 2.16
N MET A 501 13.77 9.41 2.30
CA MET A 501 12.55 9.89 1.66
C MET A 501 11.89 10.99 2.48
N VAL A 502 11.24 11.92 1.79
CA VAL A 502 10.38 12.95 2.38
C VAL A 502 8.94 12.72 1.92
N ILE A 503 8.05 12.40 2.86
CA ILE A 503 6.62 12.19 2.61
C ILE A 503 5.86 13.26 3.37
N LYS A 504 5.43 14.33 2.70
CA LYS A 504 4.88 15.48 3.40
C LYS A 504 3.64 16.06 2.73
N ASP A 505 2.81 16.68 3.57
CA ASP A 505 1.69 17.49 3.11
C ASP A 505 0.71 16.72 2.21
N ASN A 506 0.57 15.40 2.39
CA ASN A 506 -0.38 14.59 1.64
C ASN A 506 -1.69 14.43 2.40
N LEU A 507 -2.77 14.30 1.66
CA LEU A 507 -4.10 13.94 2.15
C LEU A 507 -4.39 12.49 1.80
N VAL A 508 -4.78 11.67 2.81
CA VAL A 508 -5.25 10.29 2.61
C VAL A 508 -6.61 10.13 3.27
N ARG A 509 -7.63 9.79 2.47
CA ARG A 509 -8.99 9.60 2.96
C ARG A 509 -9.74 8.53 2.18
N GLN A 510 -10.80 7.99 2.79
CA GLN A 510 -11.70 7.02 2.15
C GLN A 510 -10.95 5.86 1.49
N SER A 511 -9.93 5.35 2.16
CA SER A 511 -9.04 4.32 1.65
C SER A 511 -8.94 3.15 2.62
N GLY A 512 -8.59 1.97 2.09
CA GLY A 512 -8.36 0.75 2.86
C GLY A 512 -6.93 0.25 2.70
N GLY A 513 -6.53 -0.72 3.54
CA GLY A 513 -5.22 -1.35 3.51
C GLY A 513 -4.74 -1.82 4.88
N TYR A 514 -3.66 -2.57 4.96
CA TYR A 514 -3.07 -2.99 6.24
C TYR A 514 -2.52 -1.81 7.05
N GLY A 515 -2.05 -0.79 6.37
CA GLY A 515 -1.67 0.52 6.90
C GLY A 515 -1.62 1.48 5.74
N LEU A 516 -2.32 2.62 5.85
CA LEU A 516 -2.46 3.53 4.72
C LEU A 516 -1.16 4.26 4.39
N LEU A 517 -0.38 4.61 5.42
CA LEU A 517 1.05 4.90 5.30
C LEU A 517 1.80 3.66 5.79
N TRP A 518 2.49 2.99 4.91
CA TRP A 518 3.25 1.79 5.25
C TRP A 518 4.73 1.96 4.87
N LEU A 519 5.58 2.15 5.88
CA LEU A 519 7.03 2.12 5.72
C LEU A 519 7.55 0.75 6.12
N ASP A 520 7.97 -0.01 5.13
CA ASP A 520 8.34 -1.41 5.28
C ASP A 520 9.80 -1.60 4.90
N TRP A 521 10.54 -2.33 5.72
CA TRP A 521 11.97 -2.61 5.55
C TRP A 521 12.84 -1.37 5.30
N MET A 522 13.87 -1.21 6.09
CA MET A 522 14.96 -0.25 5.84
C MET A 522 14.56 1.24 5.79
N ALA A 523 13.42 1.63 6.41
CA ALA A 523 13.17 3.05 6.58
C ALA A 523 14.27 3.67 7.45
N GLN A 524 15.09 4.52 6.83
CA GLN A 524 16.21 5.18 7.49
C GLN A 524 16.45 6.56 6.87
N GLY A 525 16.63 7.59 7.71
CA GLY A 525 16.69 8.99 7.27
C GLY A 525 15.35 9.53 6.74
N THR A 526 14.31 8.70 6.71
CA THR A 526 13.00 9.06 6.15
C THR A 526 12.20 9.93 7.11
N ARG A 527 11.61 11.00 6.57
CA ARG A 527 10.74 11.93 7.30
C ARG A 527 9.34 11.93 6.72
N VAL A 528 8.34 11.77 7.59
CA VAL A 528 6.91 11.88 7.27
C VAL A 528 6.36 13.07 8.04
N SER A 529 5.94 14.14 7.36
CA SER A 529 5.61 15.39 8.03
C SER A 529 4.39 16.10 7.44
N GLY A 530 3.55 16.64 8.30
CA GLY A 530 2.45 17.52 7.87
C GLY A 530 1.35 16.83 7.06
N ASN A 531 1.21 15.50 7.11
CA ASN A 531 0.17 14.76 6.39
C ASN A 531 -1.15 14.74 7.17
N LEU A 532 -2.26 14.59 6.44
CA LEU A 532 -3.62 14.46 6.97
C LEU A 532 -4.24 13.13 6.58
N PHE A 533 -4.62 12.30 7.56
CA PHE A 533 -5.26 11.00 7.39
C PHE A 533 -6.58 10.98 8.16
N PHE A 534 -7.69 10.77 7.50
CA PHE A 534 -9.00 10.66 8.13
C PHE A 534 -10.01 9.89 7.26
N ASP A 535 -11.14 9.49 7.85
CA ASP A 535 -12.25 8.78 7.18
C ASP A 535 -11.76 7.56 6.38
N ASN A 536 -10.87 6.78 7.01
CA ASN A 536 -10.25 5.61 6.40
C ASN A 536 -10.82 4.33 7.00
N LEU A 537 -10.87 3.28 6.18
CA LEU A 537 -11.48 2.00 6.53
C LEU A 537 -10.61 1.13 7.44
N ASP A 538 -9.30 1.35 7.44
CA ASP A 538 -8.29 0.52 8.11
C ASP A 538 -7.24 1.37 8.84
N ALA A 539 -6.17 0.75 9.35
CA ALA A 539 -5.13 1.41 10.12
C ALA A 539 -4.42 2.53 9.33
N ASN A 540 -4.32 3.73 9.92
CA ASN A 540 -3.68 4.87 9.25
C ASN A 540 -2.18 4.66 9.02
N VAL A 541 -1.48 4.06 9.98
CA VAL A 541 -0.02 3.93 9.95
C VAL A 541 0.40 2.51 10.27
N PHE A 542 1.32 1.98 9.45
CA PHE A 542 2.03 0.75 9.72
C PHE A 542 3.53 0.95 9.43
N ILE A 543 4.34 0.86 10.46
CA ILE A 543 5.80 0.92 10.36
C ILE A 543 6.32 -0.47 10.66
N GLU A 544 6.88 -1.15 9.64
CA GLU A 544 7.20 -2.57 9.73
C GLU A 544 8.69 -2.85 9.52
N VAL A 545 9.31 -3.50 10.49
CA VAL A 545 10.65 -4.09 10.53
C VAL A 545 11.81 -3.17 10.11
N ASN A 546 11.76 -1.94 10.60
CA ASN A 546 12.81 -0.93 10.41
C ASN A 546 13.67 -0.76 11.66
N HIS A 547 14.90 -0.31 11.49
CA HIS A 547 15.87 -0.06 12.57
C HIS A 547 16.12 1.42 12.85
N GLY A 548 15.52 2.32 12.07
CA GLY A 548 15.69 3.76 12.18
C GLY A 548 17.13 4.27 11.90
N PRO A 549 17.34 5.56 12.06
CA PRO A 549 16.38 6.58 12.47
C PRO A 549 15.35 6.90 11.37
N TYR A 550 14.10 7.03 11.74
CA TYR A 550 13.04 7.62 10.90
C TYR A 550 12.15 8.52 11.76
N LEU A 551 11.50 9.52 11.14
CA LEU A 551 10.76 10.55 11.86
C LEU A 551 9.38 10.74 11.28
N LEU A 552 8.35 10.71 12.15
CA LEU A 552 6.99 11.13 11.84
C LEU A 552 6.69 12.37 12.68
N ASP A 553 6.50 13.54 12.06
CA ASP A 553 6.27 14.78 12.79
C ASP A 553 5.16 15.66 12.19
N ASN A 554 4.46 16.39 13.05
CA ASN A 554 3.42 17.32 12.64
C ASN A 554 2.28 16.72 11.82
N ASN A 555 2.04 15.40 11.89
CA ASN A 555 0.96 14.75 11.15
C ASN A 555 -0.35 14.76 11.94
N ILE A 556 -1.46 14.72 11.23
CA ILE A 556 -2.81 14.57 11.76
C ILE A 556 -3.32 13.19 11.34
N PHE A 557 -3.33 12.23 12.27
CA PHE A 557 -3.90 10.91 12.07
C PHE A 557 -5.20 10.80 12.87
N LEU A 558 -6.34 10.67 12.19
CA LEU A 558 -7.65 10.50 12.83
C LEU A 558 -8.28 9.17 12.43
N GLY A 559 -8.98 8.55 13.38
CA GLY A 559 -9.68 7.28 13.15
C GLY A 559 -8.97 6.09 13.78
N SER A 560 -8.59 5.10 12.99
CA SER A 560 -8.14 3.79 13.46
C SER A 560 -6.67 3.70 13.85
N ASN A 561 -6.25 2.52 14.26
CA ASN A 561 -5.01 2.14 14.93
C ASN A 561 -3.70 2.60 14.27
N PHE A 562 -2.67 2.66 15.11
CA PHE A 562 -1.28 2.93 14.78
C PHE A 562 -0.45 1.68 15.07
N LYS A 563 0.16 1.08 14.03
CA LYS A 563 0.98 -0.14 14.16
C LYS A 563 2.45 0.21 14.03
N ASN A 564 3.24 -0.06 15.08
CA ASN A 564 4.70 0.07 15.06
C ASN A 564 5.35 -1.29 15.38
N TRP A 565 5.75 -2.00 14.32
CA TRP A 565 6.48 -3.27 14.42
C TRP A 565 7.95 -3.06 14.04
N SER A 566 8.50 -1.93 14.47
CA SER A 566 9.85 -1.48 14.17
C SER A 566 10.54 -1.00 15.45
N GLN A 567 11.70 -0.43 15.31
CA GLN A 567 12.48 0.20 16.37
C GLN A 567 13.28 1.38 15.82
N GLY A 568 13.68 2.30 16.69
CA GLY A 568 14.54 3.45 16.32
C GLY A 568 13.78 4.59 15.65
N GLY A 569 12.46 4.67 15.84
CA GLY A 569 11.61 5.75 15.33
C GLY A 569 11.48 6.94 16.26
N ALA A 570 11.11 8.10 15.70
CA ALA A 570 10.66 9.26 16.44
C ALA A 570 9.28 9.71 15.93
N TYR A 571 8.38 9.98 16.85
CA TYR A 571 7.00 10.39 16.62
C TYR A 571 6.76 11.66 17.43
N CYS A 572 6.78 12.83 16.76
CA CYS A 572 6.86 14.10 17.42
C CYS A 572 5.78 15.07 16.93
N TYR A 573 5.10 15.75 17.85
CA TYR A 573 4.10 16.77 17.51
C TYR A 573 2.93 16.30 16.62
N ASN A 574 2.61 15.01 16.60
CA ASN A 574 1.48 14.50 15.82
C ASN A 574 0.17 14.56 16.63
N ILE A 575 -0.97 14.43 15.96
CA ILE A 575 -2.19 13.87 16.56
C ILE A 575 -2.18 12.38 16.28
N ILE A 576 -2.13 11.57 17.34
CA ILE A 576 -2.08 10.10 17.26
C ILE A 576 -3.43 9.55 17.73
N PRO A 577 -4.14 8.78 16.87
CA PRO A 577 -5.41 8.19 17.23
C PRO A 577 -5.22 6.93 18.07
N GLY A 578 -6.24 6.63 18.89
CA GLY A 578 -6.55 5.33 19.44
C GLY A 578 -5.37 4.51 19.97
N ALA A 579 -5.47 3.20 19.79
CA ALA A 579 -4.46 2.26 20.27
C ALA A 579 -3.19 2.26 19.41
N ILE A 580 -2.05 2.28 20.09
CA ILE A 580 -0.74 2.03 19.48
C ILE A 580 -0.40 0.56 19.75
N THR A 581 -0.05 -0.18 18.69
CA THR A 581 0.45 -1.55 18.82
C THR A 581 1.93 -1.58 18.51
N VAL A 582 2.74 -2.01 19.48
CA VAL A 582 4.19 -2.22 19.32
C VAL A 582 4.47 -3.70 19.49
N LEU A 583 4.96 -4.36 18.44
CA LEU A 583 5.26 -5.79 18.46
C LEU A 583 6.69 -6.05 17.98
N PRO A 584 7.48 -6.82 18.73
CA PRO A 584 8.75 -7.36 18.27
C PRO A 584 8.56 -8.30 17.07
N GLN A 585 9.56 -8.37 16.20
CA GLN A 585 9.56 -9.22 15.02
C GLN A 585 10.87 -10.01 14.93
N GLY A 586 10.78 -11.32 14.79
CA GLY A 586 11.95 -12.19 14.65
C GLY A 586 12.61 -12.16 13.28
N ARG A 587 12.09 -11.38 12.33
CA ARG A 587 12.67 -11.22 10.99
C ARG A 587 13.95 -10.40 11.08
N GLU A 588 15.02 -10.88 10.47
CA GLU A 588 16.26 -10.13 10.34
C GLU A 588 16.18 -9.24 9.10
N THR A 589 16.32 -7.94 9.32
CA THR A 589 16.24 -6.93 8.26
C THR A 589 17.50 -6.06 8.22
N PRO A 590 17.86 -5.51 7.04
CA PRO A 590 19.07 -4.71 6.90
C PRO A 590 19.01 -3.36 7.62
N TYR A 591 20.17 -2.88 8.04
CA TYR A 591 20.37 -1.50 8.48
C TYR A 591 21.59 -0.89 7.77
N HIS A 592 21.64 0.44 7.70
CA HIS A 592 22.50 1.19 6.80
C HIS A 592 23.33 2.26 7.53
N PRO A 593 24.46 2.70 6.95
CA PRO A 593 25.08 3.97 7.33
C PRO A 593 24.12 5.14 7.01
N PRO A 594 24.32 6.33 7.62
CA PRO A 594 23.52 7.51 7.26
C PRO A 594 23.56 7.82 5.77
N HIS A 595 22.42 8.13 5.20
CA HIS A 595 22.29 8.61 3.81
C HIS A 595 22.85 7.67 2.74
N SER A 596 22.79 6.36 2.96
CA SER A 596 23.41 5.35 2.13
C SER A 596 22.52 4.12 1.94
N THR A 597 22.66 3.46 0.81
CA THR A 597 22.06 2.14 0.51
C THR A 597 22.99 0.97 0.90
N GLU A 598 24.20 1.24 1.36
CA GLU A 598 25.11 0.22 1.83
C GLU A 598 24.49 -0.55 3.02
N VAL A 599 24.58 -1.87 3.02
CA VAL A 599 24.07 -2.72 4.10
C VAL A 599 25.21 -3.00 5.09
N LEU A 600 25.09 -2.47 6.30
CA LEU A 600 26.05 -2.74 7.38
C LEU A 600 25.86 -4.11 8.04
N GLY A 601 24.63 -4.61 8.03
CA GLY A 601 24.31 -5.90 8.63
C GLY A 601 22.80 -6.17 8.65
N LEU A 602 22.43 -7.29 9.27
CA LEU A 602 21.05 -7.68 9.53
C LEU A 602 20.83 -7.69 11.05
N SER A 603 19.64 -7.34 11.49
CA SER A 603 19.23 -7.43 12.88
C SER A 603 17.73 -7.74 12.99
N SER A 604 17.34 -8.40 14.07
CA SER A 604 15.92 -8.61 14.39
C SER A 604 15.33 -7.37 15.07
N ILE A 605 14.01 -7.27 15.07
CA ILE A 605 13.28 -6.18 15.69
C ILE A 605 12.92 -6.56 17.13
N ALA A 606 13.59 -5.97 18.10
CA ALA A 606 13.26 -6.14 19.51
C ALA A 606 12.02 -5.31 19.93
N GLY A 607 11.66 -4.32 19.13
CA GLY A 607 10.70 -3.28 19.49
C GLY A 607 11.28 -2.24 20.44
N GLY A 608 10.67 -1.08 20.54
CA GLY A 608 11.19 0.02 21.36
C GLY A 608 12.31 0.81 20.67
N ASP A 609 13.22 1.40 21.46
CA ASP A 609 14.15 2.42 20.96
C ASP A 609 13.42 3.58 20.24
N ASP A 610 12.17 3.84 20.64
CA ASP A 610 11.28 4.83 20.04
C ASP A 610 11.13 6.08 20.91
N ARG A 611 10.91 7.21 20.28
CA ARG A 611 10.69 8.51 20.91
C ARG A 611 9.29 9.02 20.54
N TYR A 612 8.39 9.05 21.51
CA TYR A 612 7.07 9.66 21.39
C TYR A 612 7.06 10.98 22.15
N LEU A 613 7.29 12.08 21.45
CA LEU A 613 7.55 13.39 22.07
C LEU A 613 6.50 14.41 21.63
N ASN A 614 5.89 15.09 22.63
CA ASN A 614 5.03 16.26 22.40
C ASN A 614 3.84 15.98 21.45
N ASN A 615 3.27 14.77 21.44
CA ASN A 615 2.09 14.46 20.62
C ASN A 615 0.80 14.83 21.35
N LEU A 616 -0.28 15.03 20.60
CA LEU A 616 -1.64 15.03 21.08
C LEU A 616 -2.22 13.61 20.91
N MET A 617 -2.75 13.05 22.03
CA MET A 617 -3.19 11.66 22.10
C MET A 617 -4.70 11.61 22.30
N THR A 618 -5.44 10.93 21.43
CA THR A 618 -6.88 10.71 21.65
C THR A 618 -7.12 9.65 22.73
N GLN A 619 -6.12 8.81 23.03
CA GLN A 619 -6.11 7.86 24.16
C GLN A 619 -4.84 8.11 25.01
N PRO A 620 -4.94 8.89 26.09
CA PRO A 620 -3.78 9.27 26.90
C PRO A 620 -3.00 8.08 27.48
N ASN A 621 -3.68 6.97 27.77
CA ASN A 621 -3.11 5.79 28.42
C ASN A 621 -2.57 4.74 27.42
N ALA A 622 -2.49 5.08 26.13
CA ALA A 622 -2.05 4.14 25.06
C ALA A 622 -0.68 3.50 25.32
N PHE A 623 0.20 4.16 26.09
CA PHE A 623 1.54 3.65 26.40
C PHE A 623 1.63 2.82 27.68
N ASP A 624 0.63 2.76 28.53
CA ASP A 624 0.74 2.16 29.88
C ASP A 624 0.97 0.64 29.84
N SER A 625 0.33 -0.05 28.90
CA SER A 625 0.55 -1.48 28.67
C SER A 625 1.87 -1.74 27.93
N ILE A 626 2.21 -0.91 26.94
CA ILE A 626 3.39 -1.07 26.11
C ILE A 626 4.67 -0.92 26.94
N LYS A 627 4.75 0.08 27.81
CA LYS A 627 5.92 0.33 28.70
C LYS A 627 6.23 -0.83 29.65
N LYS A 628 5.28 -1.73 29.92
CA LYS A 628 5.50 -2.89 30.75
C LYS A 628 6.31 -3.98 30.04
N THR A 629 6.16 -4.09 28.73
CA THR A 629 6.73 -5.15 27.91
C THR A 629 7.86 -4.65 26.99
N ILE A 630 7.76 -3.44 26.47
CA ILE A 630 8.75 -2.85 25.55
C ILE A 630 9.65 -1.88 26.32
N LYS A 631 10.95 -2.08 26.17
CA LYS A 631 11.98 -1.28 26.85
C LYS A 631 12.57 -0.21 25.91
N ASN A 632 13.32 0.72 26.50
CA ASN A 632 14.04 1.76 25.77
C ASN A 632 13.13 2.70 24.96
N MET A 633 11.92 2.97 25.45
CA MET A 633 11.02 3.98 24.89
C MET A 633 11.12 5.28 25.67
N VAL A 634 11.21 6.39 24.96
CA VAL A 634 11.10 7.74 25.53
C VAL A 634 9.68 8.27 25.22
N VAL A 635 8.90 8.53 26.26
CA VAL A 635 7.51 9.01 26.14
C VAL A 635 7.35 10.24 27.01
N GLU A 636 7.44 11.45 26.42
CA GLU A 636 7.48 12.71 27.15
C GLU A 636 6.69 13.81 26.44
N GLY A 637 6.10 14.70 27.23
CA GLY A 637 5.39 15.89 26.71
C GLY A 637 4.14 15.58 25.90
N ASN A 638 3.67 14.33 25.83
CA ASN A 638 2.44 13.96 25.16
C ASN A 638 1.24 14.41 26.00
N GLN A 639 0.20 14.96 25.35
CA GLN A 639 -0.95 15.56 26.02
C GLN A 639 -2.25 14.99 25.44
N PRO A 640 -3.33 14.91 26.24
CA PRO A 640 -4.63 14.46 25.78
C PRO A 640 -5.26 15.47 24.82
N VAL A 641 -5.99 14.96 23.82
CA VAL A 641 -6.90 15.76 22.98
C VAL A 641 -8.28 15.10 23.01
N GLN A 642 -9.33 15.90 23.06
CA GLN A 642 -10.71 15.45 23.10
C GLN A 642 -11.47 15.88 21.86
N SER A 643 -12.49 15.11 21.50
CA SER A 643 -13.47 15.42 20.47
C SER A 643 -12.84 15.77 19.08
N ALA A 644 -11.65 15.22 18.79
CA ALA A 644 -10.99 15.47 17.52
C ALA A 644 -11.81 14.87 16.36
N LYS A 645 -12.25 15.72 15.43
CA LYS A 645 -13.06 15.35 14.26
C LYS A 645 -12.84 16.28 13.08
N ILE A 646 -13.13 15.76 11.91
CA ILE A 646 -13.10 16.55 10.66
C ILE A 646 -14.47 17.18 10.41
N LEU A 647 -14.41 18.40 9.87
CA LEU A 647 -15.53 19.15 9.33
C LEU A 647 -15.19 19.55 7.90
N GLU A 648 -15.92 19.00 6.93
CA GLU A 648 -15.79 19.43 5.52
C GLU A 648 -16.68 20.64 5.27
N LYS A 649 -16.10 21.72 4.76
CA LYS A 649 -16.77 22.97 4.42
C LYS A 649 -16.55 23.31 2.95
N ALA A 650 -17.28 24.28 2.43
CA ALA A 650 -17.19 24.66 1.01
C ALA A 650 -15.78 25.13 0.59
N ASP A 651 -15.00 25.68 1.52
CA ASP A 651 -13.67 26.21 1.27
C ASP A 651 -12.52 25.30 1.72
N GLY A 652 -12.84 24.11 2.28
CA GLY A 652 -11.82 23.14 2.68
C GLY A 652 -12.17 22.26 3.87
N ILE A 653 -11.16 21.56 4.35
CA ILE A 653 -11.26 20.59 5.45
C ILE A 653 -10.76 21.24 6.74
N TYR A 654 -11.56 21.15 7.79
CA TYR A 654 -11.26 21.72 9.11
C TYR A 654 -11.14 20.59 10.13
N LEU A 655 -10.19 20.74 11.05
CA LEU A 655 -10.06 19.92 12.24
C LEU A 655 -10.68 20.67 13.44
N SER A 656 -11.68 20.07 14.09
CA SER A 656 -12.26 20.53 15.33
C SER A 656 -11.83 19.63 16.48
N PHE A 657 -11.36 20.20 17.59
CA PHE A 657 -10.89 19.45 18.76
C PHE A 657 -10.92 20.32 20.01
N GLU A 658 -10.74 19.69 21.18
CA GLU A 658 -10.68 20.39 22.47
C GLU A 658 -9.41 19.97 23.23
N LEU A 659 -8.67 20.94 23.76
CA LEU A 659 -7.55 20.71 24.66
C LEU A 659 -7.99 21.00 26.10
N PRO A 660 -8.01 19.97 27.01
CA PRO A 660 -8.41 20.19 28.38
C PRO A 660 -7.48 21.17 29.12
N GLU A 661 -6.20 20.92 29.01
CA GLU A 661 -5.13 21.73 29.58
C GLU A 661 -3.89 21.61 28.70
N THR A 662 -2.96 22.58 28.81
CA THR A 662 -1.67 22.54 28.16
C THR A 662 -0.55 22.54 29.20
N GLN A 663 0.38 21.61 29.08
CA GLN A 663 1.58 21.56 29.92
C GLN A 663 2.80 22.01 29.12
N PRO A 664 3.79 22.64 29.77
CA PRO A 664 5.03 22.99 29.11
C PRO A 664 5.73 21.77 28.49
N THR A 665 6.31 21.96 27.33
CA THR A 665 7.05 20.93 26.60
C THR A 665 8.48 21.39 26.30
N GLN A 666 9.35 20.44 25.96
CA GLN A 666 10.74 20.72 25.56
C GLN A 666 10.88 20.65 24.03
N PRO A 667 11.77 21.47 23.43
CA PRO A 667 12.07 21.39 22.01
C PRO A 667 12.54 20.00 21.59
N VAL A 668 12.23 19.59 20.35
CA VAL A 668 12.71 18.35 19.76
C VAL A 668 13.88 18.68 18.82
N THR A 669 15.07 18.21 19.22
CA THR A 669 16.34 18.40 18.50
C THR A 669 17.03 17.05 18.29
N ALA A 670 17.98 16.96 17.38
CA ALA A 670 18.79 15.76 17.16
C ALA A 670 19.47 15.26 18.43
N GLU A 671 19.91 16.19 19.30
CA GLU A 671 20.51 15.85 20.60
C GLU A 671 19.51 15.16 21.52
N ARG A 672 18.27 15.68 21.64
CA ARG A 672 17.21 15.08 22.45
C ARG A 672 16.73 13.73 21.87
N LEU A 673 16.69 13.61 20.55
CA LEU A 673 16.35 12.36 19.88
C LEU A 673 17.45 11.28 20.08
N GLY A 674 18.71 11.71 20.22
CA GLY A 674 19.85 10.82 20.47
C GLY A 674 20.20 9.94 19.27
N LYS A 675 20.69 8.72 19.57
CA LYS A 675 21.07 7.71 18.56
C LYS A 675 20.18 6.48 18.67
N THR A 676 19.96 5.84 17.55
CA THR A 676 19.31 4.53 17.50
C THR A 676 20.26 3.43 17.99
N ILE A 677 19.67 2.37 18.57
CA ILE A 677 20.47 1.30 19.20
C ILE A 677 21.15 0.43 18.12
N VAL A 678 20.48 0.07 17.05
CA VAL A 678 21.01 -0.85 16.02
C VAL A 678 21.91 -0.11 15.03
N SER A 679 21.40 0.87 14.32
CA SER A 679 22.19 1.60 13.32
C SER A 679 23.24 2.54 13.95
N LYS A 680 23.09 2.88 15.25
CA LYS A 680 23.96 3.80 16.01
C LYS A 680 24.08 5.18 15.41
N THR A 681 23.09 5.58 14.59
CA THR A 681 23.05 6.85 13.88
C THR A 681 22.16 7.87 14.58
N THR A 682 22.46 9.14 14.37
CA THR A 682 21.65 10.28 14.86
C THR A 682 20.54 10.61 13.86
N PHE A 683 19.50 11.30 14.32
CA PHE A 683 18.50 11.88 13.45
C PHE A 683 19.09 13.10 12.73
N ALA A 684 19.13 13.05 11.41
CA ALA A 684 19.67 14.10 10.55
C ALA A 684 18.73 14.37 9.37
N ASN A 685 18.83 15.56 8.79
CA ASN A 685 18.21 15.87 7.50
C ASN A 685 18.97 15.16 6.36
N PRO A 686 18.36 15.01 5.15
CA PRO A 686 19.03 14.37 4.02
C PRO A 686 20.37 15.02 3.57
N ASP A 687 20.59 16.26 3.94
CA ASP A 687 21.86 16.99 3.71
C ASP A 687 22.91 16.75 4.81
N GLY A 688 22.59 15.91 5.80
CA GLY A 688 23.46 15.58 6.93
C GLY A 688 23.42 16.60 8.09
N THR A 689 22.66 17.68 7.98
CA THR A 689 22.49 18.62 9.09
C THR A 689 21.68 18.01 10.24
N PRO A 690 21.96 18.37 11.49
CA PRO A 690 21.22 17.85 12.64
C PRO A 690 19.71 18.16 12.54
N MET A 691 18.86 17.15 12.82
CA MET A 691 17.42 17.31 12.81
C MET A 691 16.96 18.29 13.89
N LYS A 692 16.07 19.22 13.49
CA LYS A 692 15.39 20.14 14.38
C LYS A 692 13.94 20.30 13.93
N ILE A 693 13.01 20.17 14.86
CA ILE A 693 11.58 20.35 14.58
C ILE A 693 11.14 21.66 15.24
N ASP A 694 11.36 22.76 14.55
CA ASP A 694 11.12 24.12 15.04
C ASP A 694 9.94 24.84 14.34
N THR A 695 9.28 24.15 13.43
CA THR A 695 8.08 24.61 12.75
C THR A 695 6.89 23.68 12.98
N ASP A 696 5.68 24.20 12.85
CA ASP A 696 4.43 23.47 12.99
C ASP A 696 3.90 22.96 11.63
N TYR A 697 2.68 22.42 11.62
CA TYR A 697 1.97 21.90 10.46
C TYR A 697 1.89 22.91 9.29
N PHE A 698 1.83 24.21 9.58
CA PHE A 698 1.75 25.27 8.57
C PHE A 698 3.10 25.94 8.29
N GLY A 699 4.20 25.44 8.86
CA GLY A 699 5.51 26.07 8.75
C GLY A 699 5.71 27.25 9.70
N LYS A 700 4.79 27.50 10.64
CA LYS A 700 4.91 28.55 11.64
C LYS A 700 5.95 28.16 12.69
N SER A 701 6.84 29.09 13.06
CA SER A 701 7.85 28.86 14.09
C SER A 701 7.24 28.51 15.43
N ARG A 702 7.80 27.52 16.11
CA ARG A 702 7.47 27.13 17.49
C ARG A 702 8.26 28.00 18.48
N ASP A 703 7.65 28.26 19.63
CA ASP A 703 8.36 28.88 20.74
C ASP A 703 9.50 27.97 21.25
N PRO A 704 10.77 28.39 21.20
CA PRO A 704 11.88 27.55 21.63
C PRO A 704 11.87 27.25 23.14
N ALA A 705 11.20 28.05 23.95
CA ALA A 705 11.07 27.82 25.38
C ALA A 705 9.92 26.87 25.74
N ASN A 706 8.86 26.89 24.94
CA ASN A 706 7.68 26.00 25.12
C ASN A 706 6.99 25.77 23.78
N PRO A 707 7.48 24.81 22.98
CA PRO A 707 6.94 24.57 21.64
C PRO A 707 5.49 24.06 21.59
N GLY A 708 4.92 23.63 22.73
CA GLY A 708 3.61 23.03 22.84
C GLY A 708 3.56 21.58 22.36
N ALA A 709 2.41 20.91 22.52
CA ALA A 709 2.16 19.60 21.99
C ALA A 709 1.27 19.65 20.74
N GLY A 710 1.41 18.62 19.87
CA GLY A 710 0.63 18.46 18.65
C GLY A 710 1.12 19.28 17.46
N PRO A 711 0.44 19.17 16.32
CA PRO A 711 0.92 19.71 15.05
C PRO A 711 0.85 21.23 14.92
N PHE A 712 0.22 21.94 15.84
CA PHE A 712 0.03 23.40 15.75
C PHE A 712 0.76 24.13 16.87
N ALA A 713 1.45 25.19 16.52
CA ALA A 713 2.16 26.04 17.48
C ALA A 713 1.22 26.99 18.22
N GLY A 714 1.50 27.21 19.51
CA GLY A 714 0.83 28.25 20.31
C GLY A 714 -0.62 27.97 20.69
N LEU A 715 -1.03 26.68 20.69
CA LEU A 715 -2.34 26.26 21.18
C LEU A 715 -2.51 26.57 22.68
N LYS A 716 -3.70 26.92 23.06
CA LYS A 716 -4.14 27.12 24.48
C LYS A 716 -5.22 26.10 24.81
N ALA A 717 -5.49 25.90 26.10
CA ALA A 717 -6.64 25.13 26.52
C ALA A 717 -7.95 25.68 25.93
N GLY A 718 -8.89 24.80 25.61
CA GLY A 718 -10.19 25.14 25.05
C GLY A 718 -10.46 24.50 23.68
N LYS A 719 -11.53 24.96 23.04
CA LYS A 719 -12.00 24.46 21.75
C LYS A 719 -11.27 25.15 20.60
N HIS A 720 -10.92 24.37 19.60
CA HIS A 720 -10.24 24.81 18.38
C HIS A 720 -10.97 24.33 17.15
N GLU A 721 -10.95 25.13 16.10
CA GLU A 721 -11.37 24.79 14.75
C GLU A 721 -10.36 25.39 13.77
N ILE A 722 -9.60 24.54 13.09
CA ILE A 722 -8.46 24.94 12.27
C ILE A 722 -8.63 24.36 10.88
N LYS A 723 -8.52 25.20 9.83
CA LYS A 723 -8.49 24.71 8.44
C LYS A 723 -7.17 23.99 8.22
N VAL A 724 -7.23 22.71 7.84
CA VAL A 724 -6.07 21.83 7.68
C VAL A 724 -5.82 21.39 6.23
N TRP A 725 -6.79 21.62 5.33
CA TRP A 725 -6.63 21.34 3.90
C TRP A 725 -7.59 22.16 3.05
N PRO A 726 -7.16 22.67 1.85
CA PRO A 726 -5.74 22.80 1.49
C PRO A 726 -5.01 23.74 2.45
N LYS A 727 -3.72 23.52 2.58
CA LYS A 727 -2.84 24.33 3.43
C LYS A 727 -2.65 25.72 2.90
#